data_7171c4db6b5bd231a5990900e1bc9753
#
_entry.id   7171c4db6b5bd231a5990900e1bc9753
#
_cell.length_a   1.000
_cell.length_b   1.000
_cell.length_c   1.000
_cell.angle_alpha   90.00
_cell.angle_beta   90.00
_cell.angle_gamma   90.00
#
_symmetry.space_group_name_H-M   'P 1'
#
loop_
_entity.id
_entity.type
_entity.pdbx_description
1 polymer ?
#
loop_
_entity_poly.entity_id
_entity_poly.type
_entity_poly.pdbx_seq_one_letter_code
_entity_poly.pdbx_strand_id
1 'polypeptide(L)'
;MDDPAQITRETFGNIPPSSVIAFYVLAVASLLVFCWGLWRRWKLWRQGRPVAFREILLGNYQRLKPRLGRLLKEGLGQKRVRGRGLASWAHIMMFAGFMMLFLGTTLLEIDHLAAKVSEKFHFHYGWYYVIYEGALDVFGMLFILGITLFAWRRMHRPSSVGHRASDWTALGLFLGIGVTGYLVEGLRIVWDQPEGLALWCSPVGAGVAKLFGDMSELTSRSAHLVVWWVHAAMVFGFFAMIPFTRLLHFITGPANLFFSTPSLGQLKPISIEEVEETGVVGVSEIAHLDQQQLLSLDACMECGRCDDACPAFASGKLLSPKAVVQDLKGLMQATANGGSVALHGDTIQAETVWACTSCNACVTACPVRVDPLGLLFDLRRDRAAEGALAGSAANSMRQMQTKGNPWGFPQAERLAWAEGLDVPLASEHPDFEILWWVGCAGSFDRRTQKVTRAIAKLLLKAGVNFAVLGPNECCTGDSARRLGDEFLFQELAEKNHATLKQHGVRKILTQCPHCLNSLTHDYPQFGDQFEVVHHSEFLQQLIDDGKLTAPKRNGSVTYHDPCYLARVNGVHQAPRDLLGDGVSEMEQRREKTFCCGAGGGRMWMEEEADQRVSVLRAREAVETGAETVAVGCPFCLTMMTDGVKSCGSDAVVEDVAENLAKRLGL
;
A
#
# COMPACT_ATOMS: atom_id res chain seq x y z
N MET A 1 -46.99 20.93 19.81
CA MET A 1 -45.99 20.00 19.27
C MET A 1 -46.43 19.70 17.86
N ASP A 2 -45.68 20.18 16.89
CA ASP A 2 -46.02 19.98 15.47
C ASP A 2 -46.08 18.48 15.20
N ASP A 3 -47.12 18.05 14.49
CA ASP A 3 -47.19 16.67 14.04
C ASP A 3 -46.03 16.39 13.10
N PRO A 4 -45.04 15.56 13.48
CA PRO A 4 -43.87 15.29 12.62
C PRO A 4 -44.26 14.84 11.22
N ALA A 5 -45.42 14.26 11.03
CA ALA A 5 -45.92 13.75 9.75
C ALA A 5 -46.13 14.86 8.70
N GLN A 6 -46.25 16.11 9.11
CA GLN A 6 -46.54 17.26 8.22
C GLN A 6 -45.26 18.09 7.92
N ILE A 7 -44.15 17.79 8.57
CA ILE A 7 -42.90 18.55 8.37
C ILE A 7 -42.31 18.20 7.01
N THR A 8 -42.15 19.20 6.13
CA THR A 8 -41.53 19.07 4.81
C THR A 8 -40.96 20.41 4.38
N ARG A 9 -40.29 20.43 3.26
CA ARG A 9 -39.75 21.62 2.61
C ARG A 9 -40.05 21.57 1.13
N GLU A 10 -40.44 22.72 0.57
CA GLU A 10 -40.64 22.86 -0.88
C GLU A 10 -39.30 22.90 -1.61
N THR A 11 -39.09 21.97 -2.53
CA THR A 11 -37.90 21.94 -3.40
C THR A 11 -38.04 23.06 -4.45
N PHE A 12 -37.03 23.91 -4.56
CA PHE A 12 -37.05 25.12 -5.39
C PHE A 12 -38.07 26.19 -4.95
N GLY A 13 -38.56 26.22 -3.73
CA GLY A 13 -39.66 27.09 -3.27
C GLY A 13 -39.47 28.60 -3.50
N ASN A 14 -38.23 29.11 -3.55
CA ASN A 14 -37.94 30.52 -3.85
C ASN A 14 -37.27 30.72 -5.23
N ILE A 15 -37.23 29.66 -6.06
CA ILE A 15 -36.50 29.72 -7.35
C ILE A 15 -37.48 29.83 -8.50
N PRO A 16 -37.42 30.91 -9.31
CA PRO A 16 -38.31 31.09 -10.45
C PRO A 16 -38.23 29.94 -11.45
N PRO A 17 -39.31 29.53 -12.12
CA PRO A 17 -39.30 28.41 -13.08
C PRO A 17 -38.26 28.56 -14.19
N SER A 18 -38.01 29.75 -14.68
CA SER A 18 -36.94 30.02 -15.67
C SER A 18 -35.55 29.76 -15.11
N SER A 19 -35.32 30.04 -13.82
CA SER A 19 -34.07 29.73 -13.12
C SER A 19 -33.89 28.22 -12.92
N VAL A 20 -34.94 27.45 -12.68
CA VAL A 20 -34.89 25.97 -12.59
C VAL A 20 -34.48 25.38 -13.95
N ILE A 21 -35.03 25.89 -15.05
CA ILE A 21 -34.61 25.43 -16.40
C ILE A 21 -33.12 25.75 -16.62
N ALA A 22 -32.68 26.97 -16.31
CA ALA A 22 -31.27 27.36 -16.43
C ALA A 22 -30.35 26.50 -15.58
N PHE A 23 -30.78 26.15 -14.36
CA PHE A 23 -30.04 25.22 -13.47
C PHE A 23 -29.81 23.86 -14.12
N TYR A 24 -30.83 23.21 -14.68
CA TYR A 24 -30.69 21.92 -15.35
C TYR A 24 -29.84 22.00 -16.62
N VAL A 25 -29.94 23.08 -17.39
CA VAL A 25 -29.05 23.29 -18.57
C VAL A 25 -27.59 23.38 -18.14
N LEU A 26 -27.27 24.12 -17.07
CA LEU A 26 -25.91 24.25 -16.55
C LEU A 26 -25.44 22.94 -15.90
N ALA A 27 -26.31 22.19 -15.22
CA ALA A 27 -26.00 20.88 -14.67
C ALA A 27 -25.59 19.90 -15.78
N VAL A 28 -26.36 19.85 -16.86
CA VAL A 28 -26.04 19.01 -18.04
C VAL A 28 -24.73 19.47 -18.68
N ALA A 29 -24.51 20.76 -18.87
CA ALA A 29 -23.26 21.30 -19.41
C ALA A 29 -22.05 20.89 -18.54
N SER A 30 -22.16 21.03 -17.21
CA SER A 30 -21.12 20.60 -16.27
C SER A 30 -20.84 19.10 -16.37
N LEU A 31 -21.89 18.28 -16.46
CA LEU A 31 -21.77 16.82 -16.63
C LEU A 31 -21.11 16.45 -17.96
N LEU A 32 -21.42 17.16 -19.04
CA LEU A 32 -20.76 16.95 -20.33
C LEU A 32 -19.26 17.26 -20.27
N VAL A 33 -18.87 18.37 -19.60
CA VAL A 33 -17.45 18.70 -19.37
C VAL A 33 -16.76 17.61 -18.54
N PHE A 34 -17.41 17.15 -17.49
CA PHE A 34 -16.92 16.05 -16.65
C PHE A 34 -16.72 14.76 -17.47
N CYS A 35 -17.73 14.34 -18.23
CA CYS A 35 -17.64 13.14 -19.08
C CYS A 35 -16.55 13.26 -20.15
N TRP A 36 -16.43 14.43 -20.80
CA TRP A 36 -15.37 14.73 -21.75
C TRP A 36 -13.98 14.63 -21.10
N GLY A 37 -13.83 15.18 -19.89
CA GLY A 37 -12.58 15.08 -19.12
C GLY A 37 -12.23 13.63 -18.77
N LEU A 38 -13.21 12.83 -18.33
CA LEU A 38 -13.00 11.39 -18.07
C LEU A 38 -12.64 10.62 -19.35
N TRP A 39 -13.29 10.93 -20.46
CA TRP A 39 -12.96 10.32 -21.75
C TRP A 39 -11.52 10.64 -22.17
N ARG A 40 -11.04 11.87 -21.97
CA ARG A 40 -9.64 12.22 -22.19
C ARG A 40 -8.70 11.38 -21.31
N ARG A 41 -9.02 11.19 -20.01
CA ARG A 41 -8.23 10.35 -19.11
C ARG A 41 -8.24 8.89 -19.55
N TRP A 42 -9.39 8.36 -19.90
CA TRP A 42 -9.51 7.01 -20.43
C TRP A 42 -8.64 6.78 -21.67
N LYS A 43 -8.55 7.75 -22.57
CA LYS A 43 -7.63 7.67 -23.71
C LYS A 43 -6.16 7.56 -23.27
N LEU A 44 -5.76 8.24 -22.20
CA LEU A 44 -4.39 8.12 -21.65
C LEU A 44 -4.14 6.70 -21.16
N TRP A 45 -5.08 6.10 -20.44
CA TRP A 45 -4.92 4.73 -19.93
C TRP A 45 -4.92 3.69 -21.05
N ARG A 46 -5.60 3.96 -22.16
CA ARG A 46 -5.61 3.07 -23.34
C ARG A 46 -4.29 3.02 -24.12
N GLN A 47 -3.31 3.83 -23.79
CA GLN A 47 -1.97 3.73 -24.37
C GLN A 47 -1.25 2.44 -23.92
N GLY A 48 -1.59 1.94 -22.72
CA GLY A 48 -0.99 0.74 -22.16
C GLY A 48 -1.60 -0.56 -22.67
N ARG A 49 -0.92 -1.66 -22.35
CA ARG A 49 -1.36 -3.02 -22.68
C ARG A 49 -2.76 -3.28 -22.12
N PRO A 50 -3.65 -3.90 -22.90
CA PRO A 50 -5.02 -4.11 -22.47
C PRO A 50 -5.10 -5.04 -21.26
N VAL A 51 -5.96 -4.70 -20.32
CA VAL A 51 -6.35 -5.56 -19.19
C VAL A 51 -7.77 -6.02 -19.43
N ALA A 52 -8.03 -7.30 -19.19
CA ALA A 52 -9.37 -7.88 -19.33
C ALA A 52 -10.32 -7.39 -18.21
N PHE A 53 -10.62 -6.08 -18.18
CA PHE A 53 -11.52 -5.48 -17.17
C PHE A 53 -12.89 -6.17 -17.16
N ARG A 54 -13.38 -6.62 -18.33
CA ARG A 54 -14.64 -7.35 -18.44
C ARG A 54 -14.59 -8.67 -17.66
N GLU A 55 -13.50 -9.41 -17.74
CA GLU A 55 -13.31 -10.67 -17.00
C GLU A 55 -13.22 -10.42 -15.50
N ILE A 56 -12.61 -9.29 -15.09
CA ILE A 56 -12.57 -8.88 -13.68
C ILE A 56 -13.96 -8.52 -13.17
N LEU A 57 -14.79 -7.83 -13.97
CA LEU A 57 -16.13 -7.39 -13.58
C LEU A 57 -17.17 -8.51 -13.66
N LEU A 58 -17.11 -9.34 -14.71
CA LEU A 58 -18.08 -10.41 -15.00
C LEU A 58 -17.58 -11.80 -14.60
N GLY A 59 -16.36 -11.90 -14.05
CA GLY A 59 -15.77 -13.14 -13.59
C GLY A 59 -16.45 -13.72 -12.34
N ASN A 60 -15.99 -14.89 -11.94
CA ASN A 60 -16.55 -15.63 -10.82
C ASN A 60 -16.71 -14.76 -9.56
N TYR A 61 -17.88 -14.83 -8.91
CA TYR A 61 -18.23 -14.14 -7.66
C TYR A 61 -17.15 -14.30 -6.56
N GLN A 62 -16.46 -15.44 -6.51
CA GLN A 62 -15.36 -15.67 -5.57
C GLN A 62 -14.19 -14.68 -5.74
N ARG A 63 -13.95 -14.19 -6.97
CA ARG A 63 -12.94 -13.15 -7.25
C ARG A 63 -13.48 -11.74 -7.02
N LEU A 64 -14.77 -11.53 -7.17
CA LEU A 64 -15.43 -10.23 -6.99
C LEU A 64 -15.61 -9.86 -5.52
N LYS A 65 -16.00 -10.82 -4.67
CA LYS A 65 -16.25 -10.63 -3.23
C LYS A 65 -15.08 -9.95 -2.47
N PRO A 66 -13.81 -10.40 -2.59
CA PRO A 66 -12.69 -9.73 -1.91
C PRO A 66 -12.42 -8.33 -2.46
N ARG A 67 -12.69 -8.05 -3.74
CA ARG A 67 -12.53 -6.72 -4.36
C ARG A 67 -13.58 -5.74 -3.82
N LEU A 68 -14.85 -6.14 -3.75
CA LEU A 68 -15.93 -5.37 -3.13
C LEU A 68 -15.68 -5.17 -1.64
N GLY A 69 -15.26 -6.22 -0.92
CA GLY A 69 -14.89 -6.11 0.50
C GLY A 69 -13.78 -5.10 0.74
N ARG A 70 -12.81 -5.00 -0.16
CA ARG A 70 -11.73 -4.02 -0.14
C ARG A 70 -12.25 -2.61 -0.39
N LEU A 71 -13.07 -2.43 -1.41
CA LEU A 71 -13.70 -1.14 -1.71
C LEU A 71 -14.52 -0.62 -0.51
N LEU A 72 -15.30 -1.49 0.13
CA LEU A 72 -16.07 -1.14 1.33
C LEU A 72 -15.17 -0.81 2.53
N LYS A 73 -14.18 -1.65 2.84
CA LYS A 73 -13.33 -1.47 4.02
C LYS A 73 -12.30 -0.33 3.87
N GLU A 74 -11.63 -0.26 2.72
CA GLU A 74 -10.53 0.67 2.49
C GLU A 74 -11.00 1.95 1.79
N GLY A 75 -11.96 1.88 0.86
CA GLY A 75 -12.57 3.02 0.19
C GLY A 75 -13.56 3.74 1.11
N LEU A 76 -14.74 3.16 1.35
CA LEU A 76 -15.77 3.81 2.18
C LEU A 76 -15.40 3.84 3.66
N GLY A 77 -14.90 2.74 4.22
CA GLY A 77 -14.48 2.66 5.63
C GLY A 77 -13.16 3.36 5.96
N GLN A 78 -12.44 3.89 4.97
CA GLN A 78 -11.20 4.66 5.10
C GLN A 78 -10.13 3.99 5.99
N LYS A 79 -10.09 2.62 6.04
CA LYS A 79 -9.22 1.87 6.97
C LYS A 79 -7.74 2.24 6.82
N ARG A 80 -7.26 2.43 5.59
CA ARG A 80 -5.86 2.78 5.30
C ARG A 80 -5.53 4.27 5.49
N VAL A 81 -6.55 5.12 5.58
CA VAL A 81 -6.36 6.56 5.85
C VAL A 81 -6.10 6.82 7.33
N ARG A 82 -6.68 6.00 8.22
CA ARG A 82 -6.57 6.13 9.68
C ARG A 82 -5.12 6.00 10.17
N GLY A 83 -4.83 6.54 11.35
CA GLY A 83 -3.56 6.30 12.06
C GLY A 83 -2.45 7.32 11.82
N ARG A 84 -2.73 8.48 11.22
CA ARG A 84 -1.77 9.60 11.05
C ARG A 84 -2.23 10.90 11.71
N GLY A 85 -2.73 10.82 12.93
CA GLY A 85 -3.09 12.00 13.73
C GLY A 85 -4.10 12.92 13.02
N LEU A 86 -3.88 14.23 13.12
CA LEU A 86 -4.78 15.28 12.62
C LEU A 86 -5.12 15.16 11.13
N ALA A 87 -4.14 14.78 10.28
CA ALA A 87 -4.37 14.64 8.84
C ALA A 87 -5.40 13.56 8.49
N SER A 88 -5.42 12.47 9.26
CA SER A 88 -6.41 11.40 9.08
C SER A 88 -7.80 11.85 9.49
N TRP A 89 -7.93 12.54 10.61
CA TRP A 89 -9.20 13.08 11.09
C TRP A 89 -9.77 14.13 10.14
N ALA A 90 -8.94 15.08 9.68
CA ALA A 90 -9.33 16.07 8.70
C ALA A 90 -9.90 15.42 7.42
N HIS A 91 -9.23 14.37 6.91
CA HIS A 91 -9.70 13.64 5.72
C HIS A 91 -11.01 12.90 5.99
N ILE A 92 -11.14 12.22 7.13
CA ILE A 92 -12.36 11.44 7.47
C ILE A 92 -13.56 12.37 7.61
N MET A 93 -13.40 13.51 8.31
CA MET A 93 -14.48 14.49 8.47
C MET A 93 -14.89 15.10 7.13
N MET A 94 -13.91 15.55 6.31
CA MET A 94 -14.19 16.06 4.98
C MET A 94 -14.86 15.01 4.08
N PHE A 95 -14.36 13.77 4.08
CA PHE A 95 -14.92 12.68 3.28
C PHE A 95 -16.34 12.30 3.71
N ALA A 96 -16.57 12.11 5.02
CA ALA A 96 -17.89 11.76 5.53
C ALA A 96 -18.91 12.88 5.28
N GLY A 97 -18.49 14.13 5.51
CA GLY A 97 -19.30 15.31 5.20
C GLY A 97 -19.65 15.38 3.72
N PHE A 98 -18.66 15.28 2.84
CA PHE A 98 -18.87 15.27 1.38
C PHE A 98 -19.82 14.15 0.93
N MET A 99 -19.60 12.93 1.39
CA MET A 99 -20.44 11.78 1.02
C MET A 99 -21.88 11.94 1.48
N MET A 100 -22.10 12.47 2.69
CA MET A 100 -23.45 12.71 3.22
C MET A 100 -24.15 13.85 2.46
N LEU A 101 -23.46 14.97 2.22
CA LEU A 101 -24.01 16.08 1.44
C LEU A 101 -24.33 15.66 0.00
N PHE A 102 -23.45 14.90 -0.64
CA PHE A 102 -23.69 14.37 -1.99
C PHE A 102 -24.88 13.40 -2.03
N LEU A 103 -24.96 12.48 -1.07
CA LEU A 103 -26.08 11.56 -0.93
C LEU A 103 -27.39 12.34 -0.70
N GLY A 104 -27.36 13.33 0.20
CA GLY A 104 -28.51 14.17 0.50
C GLY A 104 -29.02 14.91 -0.74
N THR A 105 -28.13 15.58 -1.47
CA THR A 105 -28.50 16.27 -2.72
C THR A 105 -29.07 15.31 -3.77
N THR A 106 -28.49 14.10 -3.86
CA THR A 106 -28.98 13.06 -4.78
C THR A 106 -30.37 12.58 -4.39
N LEU A 107 -30.64 12.34 -3.10
CA LEU A 107 -31.95 11.92 -2.61
C LEU A 107 -33.01 13.00 -2.81
N LEU A 108 -32.64 14.28 -2.58
CA LEU A 108 -33.54 15.41 -2.83
C LEU A 108 -33.94 15.49 -4.31
N GLU A 109 -32.98 15.32 -5.23
CA GLU A 109 -33.26 15.33 -6.67
C GLU A 109 -34.11 14.13 -7.10
N ILE A 110 -33.86 12.95 -6.54
CA ILE A 110 -34.69 11.75 -6.80
C ILE A 110 -36.12 12.00 -6.35
N ASP A 111 -36.33 12.56 -5.15
CA ASP A 111 -37.66 12.90 -4.65
C ASP A 111 -38.38 13.90 -5.56
N HIS A 112 -37.67 14.99 -5.95
CA HIS A 112 -38.22 16.01 -6.83
C HIS A 112 -38.64 15.44 -8.19
N LEU A 113 -37.83 14.59 -8.81
CA LEU A 113 -38.15 13.95 -10.09
C LEU A 113 -39.26 12.91 -9.93
N ALA A 114 -39.27 12.14 -8.84
CA ALA A 114 -40.30 11.15 -8.54
C ALA A 114 -41.68 11.81 -8.31
N ALA A 115 -41.71 12.92 -7.59
CA ALA A 115 -42.93 13.71 -7.35
C ALA A 115 -43.52 14.27 -8.66
N LYS A 116 -42.68 14.64 -9.64
CA LYS A 116 -43.15 15.03 -10.98
C LYS A 116 -43.84 13.92 -11.76
N VAL A 117 -43.47 12.66 -11.53
CA VAL A 117 -44.11 11.49 -12.14
C VAL A 117 -45.45 11.19 -11.46
N SER A 118 -45.47 11.23 -10.12
CA SER A 118 -46.70 11.09 -9.31
C SER A 118 -46.44 11.61 -7.90
N GLU A 119 -47.36 12.40 -7.37
CA GLU A 119 -47.32 12.88 -5.98
C GLU A 119 -47.22 11.73 -4.94
N LYS A 120 -47.67 10.54 -5.30
CA LYS A 120 -47.56 9.33 -4.44
C LYS A 120 -46.13 8.90 -4.20
N PHE A 121 -45.18 9.31 -5.04
CA PHE A 121 -43.76 8.96 -4.92
C PHE A 121 -42.95 9.99 -4.14
N HIS A 122 -43.58 11.09 -3.72
CA HIS A 122 -42.97 12.05 -2.80
C HIS A 122 -42.71 11.40 -1.44
N PHE A 123 -41.46 11.45 -0.96
CA PHE A 123 -41.06 10.85 0.33
C PHE A 123 -40.32 11.82 1.25
N HIS A 124 -40.09 13.07 0.81
CA HIS A 124 -39.31 14.08 1.51
C HIS A 124 -40.17 14.85 2.54
N TYR A 125 -40.74 14.11 3.50
CA TYR A 125 -41.59 14.63 4.58
C TYR A 125 -41.47 13.80 5.87
N GLY A 126 -41.99 14.32 6.95
CA GLY A 126 -42.10 13.61 8.21
C GLY A 126 -40.76 13.34 8.89
N TRP A 127 -40.68 12.23 9.60
CA TRP A 127 -39.44 11.81 10.28
C TRP A 127 -38.26 11.61 9.33
N TYR A 128 -38.49 11.22 8.08
CA TYR A 128 -37.45 11.14 7.08
C TYR A 128 -36.81 12.50 6.85
N TYR A 129 -37.61 13.55 6.66
CA TYR A 129 -37.12 14.91 6.47
C TYR A 129 -36.32 15.40 7.70
N VAL A 130 -36.83 15.20 8.91
CA VAL A 130 -36.15 15.60 10.16
C VAL A 130 -34.76 14.96 10.28
N ILE A 131 -34.66 13.65 10.03
CA ILE A 131 -33.38 12.92 10.07
C ILE A 131 -32.47 13.39 8.95
N TYR A 132 -32.99 13.56 7.76
CA TYR A 132 -32.27 14.05 6.58
C TYR A 132 -31.65 15.41 6.85
N GLU A 133 -32.44 16.39 7.26
CA GLU A 133 -31.99 17.76 7.50
C GLU A 133 -30.96 17.82 8.63
N GLY A 134 -31.22 17.15 9.75
CA GLY A 134 -30.28 17.08 10.87
C GLY A 134 -28.96 16.40 10.50
N ALA A 135 -29.01 15.36 9.68
CA ALA A 135 -27.80 14.72 9.17
C ALA A 135 -27.00 15.68 8.29
N LEU A 136 -27.63 16.39 7.35
CA LEU A 136 -26.93 17.34 6.47
C LEU A 136 -26.35 18.51 7.26
N ASP A 137 -27.05 19.01 8.26
CA ASP A 137 -26.56 20.09 9.13
C ASP A 137 -25.29 19.68 9.87
N VAL A 138 -25.29 18.51 10.54
CA VAL A 138 -24.11 18.00 11.27
C VAL A 138 -22.94 17.67 10.32
N PHE A 139 -23.21 16.94 9.24
CA PHE A 139 -22.16 16.53 8.31
C PHE A 139 -21.60 17.70 7.46
N GLY A 140 -22.41 18.73 7.21
CA GLY A 140 -21.96 20.01 6.63
C GLY A 140 -20.94 20.71 7.52
N MET A 141 -21.16 20.74 8.84
CA MET A 141 -20.21 21.29 9.79
C MET A 141 -18.91 20.45 9.83
N LEU A 142 -19.00 19.12 9.85
CA LEU A 142 -17.84 18.25 9.77
C LEU A 142 -17.04 18.47 8.49
N PHE A 143 -17.73 18.69 7.36
CA PHE A 143 -17.11 19.01 6.09
C PHE A 143 -16.27 20.29 6.16
N ILE A 144 -16.85 21.38 6.65
CA ILE A 144 -16.15 22.68 6.80
C ILE A 144 -14.96 22.54 7.76
N LEU A 145 -15.15 21.88 8.90
CA LEU A 145 -14.10 21.66 9.87
C LEU A 145 -12.94 20.86 9.26
N GLY A 146 -13.24 19.78 8.54
CA GLY A 146 -12.24 18.98 7.84
C GLY A 146 -11.43 19.78 6.83
N ILE A 147 -12.08 20.63 6.03
CA ILE A 147 -11.43 21.50 5.05
C ILE A 147 -10.55 22.54 5.75
N THR A 148 -11.05 23.17 6.80
CA THR A 148 -10.30 24.17 7.59
C THR A 148 -9.03 23.55 8.19
N LEU A 149 -9.10 22.34 8.73
CA LEU A 149 -7.92 21.61 9.23
C LEU A 149 -6.93 21.27 8.11
N PHE A 150 -7.40 20.94 6.91
CA PHE A 150 -6.53 20.76 5.75
C PHE A 150 -5.85 22.04 5.30
N ALA A 151 -6.60 23.14 5.24
CA ALA A 151 -6.05 24.45 4.91
C ALA A 151 -4.99 24.88 5.94
N TRP A 152 -5.29 24.73 7.23
CA TRP A 152 -4.34 25.00 8.32
C TRP A 152 -3.06 24.17 8.18
N ARG A 153 -3.18 22.83 7.98
CA ARG A 153 -2.03 21.96 7.75
C ARG A 153 -1.21 22.39 6.55
N ARG A 154 -1.88 22.82 5.47
CA ARG A 154 -1.21 23.23 4.23
C ARG A 154 -0.45 24.56 4.39
N MET A 155 -0.90 25.46 5.25
CA MET A 155 -0.17 26.68 5.60
C MET A 155 1.19 26.37 6.24
N HIS A 156 1.29 25.27 7.00
CA HIS A 156 2.54 24.81 7.62
C HIS A 156 3.48 24.04 6.69
N ARG A 157 3.12 23.88 5.42
CA ARG A 157 3.91 23.31 4.31
C ARG A 157 4.73 22.06 4.68
N PRO A 158 4.12 20.90 5.04
CA PRO A 158 4.88 19.68 5.28
C PRO A 158 5.67 19.30 4.01
N SER A 159 6.95 18.98 4.17
CA SER A 159 7.88 18.69 3.05
C SER A 159 7.47 17.47 2.21
N SER A 160 6.81 16.49 2.83
CA SER A 160 6.35 15.28 2.15
C SER A 160 5.15 15.49 1.21
N VAL A 161 4.41 16.61 1.35
CA VAL A 161 3.19 16.90 0.58
C VAL A 161 3.51 17.83 -0.59
N GLY A 162 3.09 17.43 -1.80
CA GLY A 162 3.23 18.30 -2.97
C GLY A 162 2.36 19.56 -2.86
N HIS A 163 2.92 20.72 -3.18
CA HIS A 163 2.25 22.02 -3.12
C HIS A 163 1.97 22.54 -4.53
N ARG A 164 0.69 22.55 -4.94
CA ARG A 164 0.23 23.14 -6.21
C ARG A 164 -0.80 24.22 -5.94
N ALA A 165 -0.85 25.26 -6.79
CA ALA A 165 -1.87 26.29 -6.69
C ALA A 165 -3.30 25.73 -6.80
N SER A 166 -3.49 24.72 -7.66
CA SER A 166 -4.78 24.03 -7.83
C SER A 166 -5.33 23.39 -6.53
N ASP A 167 -4.48 23.11 -5.55
CA ASP A 167 -4.93 22.56 -4.27
C ASP A 167 -5.63 23.61 -3.42
N TRP A 168 -5.16 24.87 -3.47
CA TRP A 168 -5.84 25.99 -2.82
C TRP A 168 -7.14 26.33 -3.50
N THR A 169 -7.19 26.24 -4.85
CA THR A 169 -8.45 26.39 -5.59
C THR A 169 -9.48 25.34 -5.16
N ALA A 170 -9.07 24.07 -5.04
CA ALA A 170 -9.96 23.00 -4.58
C ALA A 170 -10.43 23.21 -3.13
N LEU A 171 -9.53 23.56 -2.21
CA LEU A 171 -9.89 23.84 -0.81
C LEU A 171 -10.81 25.06 -0.69
N GLY A 172 -10.52 26.14 -1.43
CA GLY A 172 -11.35 27.34 -1.46
C GLY A 172 -12.74 27.05 -2.03
N LEU A 173 -12.83 26.26 -3.08
CA LEU A 173 -14.08 25.84 -3.68
C LEU A 173 -14.93 25.00 -2.71
N PHE A 174 -14.32 24.02 -2.05
CA PHE A 174 -15.01 23.21 -1.04
C PHE A 174 -15.48 24.03 0.14
N LEU A 175 -14.64 24.93 0.66
CA LEU A 175 -15.03 25.83 1.74
C LEU A 175 -16.17 26.75 1.30
N GLY A 176 -16.07 27.29 0.08
CA GLY A 176 -17.13 28.10 -0.51
C GLY A 176 -18.46 27.36 -0.63
N ILE A 177 -18.44 26.11 -1.13
CA ILE A 177 -19.65 25.27 -1.21
C ILE A 177 -20.23 25.03 0.19
N GLY A 178 -19.41 24.69 1.18
CA GLY A 178 -19.90 24.46 2.55
C GLY A 178 -20.50 25.72 3.19
N VAL A 179 -19.81 26.84 3.08
CA VAL A 179 -20.27 28.13 3.65
C VAL A 179 -21.53 28.63 2.93
N THR A 180 -21.54 28.65 1.59
CA THR A 180 -22.72 29.07 0.83
C THR A 180 -23.92 28.16 1.04
N GLY A 181 -23.73 26.87 1.27
CA GLY A 181 -24.79 25.94 1.65
C GLY A 181 -25.50 26.37 2.93
N TYR A 182 -24.74 26.72 3.98
CA TYR A 182 -25.32 27.24 5.22
C TYR A 182 -25.91 28.64 5.07
N LEU A 183 -25.36 29.49 4.20
CA LEU A 183 -25.95 30.78 3.92
C LEU A 183 -27.31 30.66 3.22
N VAL A 184 -27.43 29.73 2.26
CA VAL A 184 -28.69 29.39 1.60
C VAL A 184 -29.71 28.91 2.64
N GLU A 185 -29.32 27.99 3.51
CA GLU A 185 -30.18 27.44 4.57
C GLU A 185 -30.59 28.54 5.58
N GLY A 186 -29.63 29.31 6.08
CA GLY A 186 -29.93 30.41 7.02
C GLY A 186 -30.87 31.48 6.46
N LEU A 187 -30.66 31.90 5.19
CA LEU A 187 -31.55 32.84 4.51
C LEU A 187 -32.93 32.23 4.28
N ARG A 188 -33.04 30.91 3.99
CA ARG A 188 -34.31 30.21 3.92
C ARG A 188 -35.07 30.29 5.25
N ILE A 189 -34.41 29.96 6.35
CA ILE A 189 -35.01 29.99 7.69
C ILE A 189 -35.57 31.38 8.04
N VAL A 190 -34.90 32.45 7.60
CA VAL A 190 -35.36 33.83 7.85
C VAL A 190 -36.70 34.13 7.17
N TRP A 191 -36.93 33.69 5.93
CA TRP A 191 -38.20 33.99 5.23
C TRP A 191 -39.28 32.93 5.42
N ASP A 192 -38.87 31.65 5.61
CA ASP A 192 -39.75 30.49 5.78
C ASP A 192 -40.27 30.37 7.22
N GLN A 193 -39.51 30.89 8.18
CA GLN A 193 -39.79 30.91 9.62
C GLN A 193 -40.30 29.57 10.19
N PRO A 194 -39.57 28.44 9.95
CA PRO A 194 -39.97 27.16 10.50
C PRO A 194 -39.98 27.23 12.04
N GLU A 195 -40.97 26.56 12.66
CA GLU A 195 -41.08 26.51 14.11
C GLU A 195 -40.86 25.08 14.66
N GLY A 196 -40.75 24.96 15.97
CA GLY A 196 -40.70 23.68 16.66
C GLY A 196 -39.61 22.77 16.15
N LEU A 197 -39.98 21.52 15.85
CA LEU A 197 -39.04 20.48 15.41
C LEU A 197 -38.39 20.77 14.05
N ALA A 198 -39.11 21.47 13.16
CA ALA A 198 -38.60 21.88 11.84
C ALA A 198 -37.41 22.85 11.93
N LEU A 199 -37.37 23.70 12.96
CA LEU A 199 -36.22 24.56 13.25
C LEU A 199 -35.11 23.83 13.97
N TRP A 200 -35.47 22.95 14.93
CA TRP A 200 -34.49 22.25 15.75
C TRP A 200 -33.69 21.18 14.99
N CYS A 201 -34.16 20.70 13.84
CA CYS A 201 -33.40 19.76 13.01
C CYS A 201 -32.24 20.42 12.26
N SER A 202 -32.17 21.75 12.14
CA SER A 202 -31.06 22.51 11.52
C SER A 202 -30.42 23.52 12.49
N PRO A 203 -29.78 23.07 13.59
CA PRO A 203 -29.27 23.99 14.61
C PRO A 203 -28.17 24.92 14.09
N VAL A 204 -27.31 24.50 13.16
CA VAL A 204 -26.28 25.35 12.55
C VAL A 204 -26.93 26.35 11.56
N GLY A 205 -27.86 25.88 10.72
CA GLY A 205 -28.66 26.72 9.84
C GLY A 205 -29.43 27.81 10.63
N ALA A 206 -30.07 27.42 11.74
CA ALA A 206 -30.74 28.36 12.66
C ALA A 206 -29.77 29.37 13.30
N GLY A 207 -28.55 28.93 13.64
CA GLY A 207 -27.48 29.81 14.11
C GLY A 207 -27.06 30.83 13.07
N VAL A 208 -26.92 30.41 11.81
CA VAL A 208 -26.62 31.30 10.67
C VAL A 208 -27.76 32.26 10.41
N ALA A 209 -29.04 31.84 10.49
CA ALA A 209 -30.21 32.69 10.35
C ALA A 209 -30.20 33.89 11.33
N LYS A 210 -29.75 33.67 12.56
CA LYS A 210 -29.63 34.75 13.57
C LYS A 210 -28.63 35.86 13.17
N LEU A 211 -27.66 35.56 12.29
CA LEU A 211 -26.70 36.57 11.79
C LEU A 211 -27.39 37.60 10.87
N PHE A 212 -28.52 37.24 10.28
CA PHE A 212 -29.28 38.10 9.38
C PHE A 212 -30.33 38.97 10.12
N GLY A 213 -30.55 38.71 11.42
CA GLY A 213 -31.41 39.53 12.29
C GLY A 213 -32.81 39.76 11.73
N ASP A 214 -33.26 41.01 11.74
CA ASP A 214 -34.58 41.46 11.29
C ASP A 214 -34.65 41.76 9.78
N MET A 215 -33.92 40.99 8.95
CA MET A 215 -33.98 41.18 7.50
C MET A 215 -35.41 40.95 7.00
N SER A 216 -35.92 41.86 6.16
CA SER A 216 -37.25 41.70 5.60
C SER A 216 -37.36 40.44 4.73
N GLU A 217 -38.54 39.84 4.65
CA GLU A 217 -38.80 38.67 3.81
C GLU A 217 -38.34 38.90 2.35
N LEU A 218 -38.68 40.07 1.75
CA LEU A 218 -38.29 40.38 0.38
C LEU A 218 -36.77 40.41 0.19
N THR A 219 -36.05 41.00 1.15
CA THR A 219 -34.59 41.09 1.11
C THR A 219 -33.98 39.70 1.29
N SER A 220 -34.51 38.90 2.23
CA SER A 220 -34.04 37.52 2.47
C SER A 220 -34.26 36.62 1.25
N ARG A 221 -35.44 36.69 0.61
CA ARG A 221 -35.71 35.92 -0.62
C ARG A 221 -34.77 36.33 -1.77
N SER A 222 -34.52 37.63 -1.93
CA SER A 222 -33.59 38.12 -2.97
C SER A 222 -32.14 37.66 -2.70
N ALA A 223 -31.68 37.82 -1.47
CA ALA A 223 -30.35 37.34 -1.05
C ALA A 223 -30.21 35.82 -1.20
N HIS A 224 -31.23 35.06 -0.79
CA HIS A 224 -31.28 33.62 -0.97
C HIS A 224 -31.09 33.23 -2.44
N LEU A 225 -31.81 33.86 -3.36
CA LEU A 225 -31.69 33.54 -4.78
C LEU A 225 -30.27 33.81 -5.32
N VAL A 226 -29.63 34.89 -4.91
CA VAL A 226 -28.26 35.24 -5.32
C VAL A 226 -27.27 34.19 -4.76
N VAL A 227 -27.34 33.89 -3.44
CA VAL A 227 -26.43 32.96 -2.80
C VAL A 227 -26.65 31.54 -3.33
N TRP A 228 -27.90 31.18 -3.61
CA TRP A 228 -28.24 29.89 -4.22
C TRP A 228 -27.58 29.72 -5.60
N TRP A 229 -27.59 30.75 -6.46
CA TRP A 229 -26.91 30.71 -7.75
C TRP A 229 -25.39 30.65 -7.61
N VAL A 230 -24.81 31.37 -6.63
CA VAL A 230 -23.37 31.26 -6.32
C VAL A 230 -23.00 29.84 -5.87
N HIS A 231 -23.81 29.25 -4.98
CA HIS A 231 -23.64 27.88 -4.54
C HIS A 231 -23.73 26.89 -5.71
N ALA A 232 -24.77 27.00 -6.53
CA ALA A 232 -24.97 26.14 -7.70
C ALA A 232 -23.79 26.26 -8.69
N ALA A 233 -23.32 27.46 -8.97
CA ALA A 233 -22.17 27.69 -9.86
C ALA A 233 -20.89 27.07 -9.31
N MET A 234 -20.65 27.15 -7.99
CA MET A 234 -19.52 26.47 -7.34
C MET A 234 -19.63 24.95 -7.44
N VAL A 235 -20.80 24.35 -7.25
CA VAL A 235 -21.05 22.92 -7.37
C VAL A 235 -20.84 22.47 -8.82
N PHE A 236 -21.35 23.18 -9.81
CA PHE A 236 -21.11 22.85 -11.23
C PHE A 236 -19.63 22.98 -11.61
N GLY A 237 -18.96 24.03 -11.12
CA GLY A 237 -17.52 24.20 -11.29
C GLY A 237 -16.73 23.07 -10.67
N PHE A 238 -17.12 22.62 -9.47
CA PHE A 238 -16.52 21.47 -8.81
C PHE A 238 -16.62 20.19 -9.67
N PHE A 239 -17.81 19.84 -10.15
CA PHE A 239 -17.97 18.65 -11.00
C PHE A 239 -17.16 18.76 -12.29
N ALA A 240 -17.21 19.91 -12.96
CA ALA A 240 -16.47 20.12 -14.20
C ALA A 240 -14.95 19.99 -14.02
N MET A 241 -14.39 20.39 -12.86
CA MET A 241 -12.95 20.37 -12.63
C MET A 241 -12.38 19.04 -12.13
N ILE A 242 -13.22 18.09 -11.69
CA ILE A 242 -12.76 16.78 -11.15
C ILE A 242 -11.75 16.10 -12.10
N PRO A 243 -12.03 15.88 -13.39
CA PRO A 243 -11.13 15.14 -14.28
C PRO A 243 -9.79 15.84 -14.57
N PHE A 244 -9.70 17.15 -14.31
CA PHE A 244 -8.55 17.98 -14.65
C PHE A 244 -7.65 18.31 -13.46
N THR A 245 -8.05 17.89 -12.26
CA THR A 245 -7.35 18.19 -11.02
C THR A 245 -7.06 16.93 -10.22
N ARG A 246 -6.41 17.09 -9.05
CA ARG A 246 -6.21 15.97 -8.10
C ARG A 246 -7.52 15.38 -7.57
N LEU A 247 -8.66 16.06 -7.74
CA LEU A 247 -9.98 15.54 -7.37
C LEU A 247 -10.37 14.29 -8.19
N LEU A 248 -9.71 14.04 -9.32
CA LEU A 248 -9.86 12.81 -10.10
C LEU A 248 -9.71 11.54 -9.24
N HIS A 249 -8.95 11.61 -8.13
CA HIS A 249 -8.80 10.46 -7.21
C HIS A 249 -10.12 10.01 -6.58
N PHE A 250 -11.17 10.82 -6.58
CA PHE A 250 -12.53 10.42 -6.16
C PHE A 250 -13.06 9.26 -6.98
N ILE A 251 -12.59 9.16 -8.23
CA ILE A 251 -12.97 8.11 -9.18
C ILE A 251 -11.86 7.08 -9.27
N THR A 252 -10.62 7.52 -9.54
CA THR A 252 -9.50 6.62 -9.77
C THR A 252 -9.02 5.91 -8.51
N GLY A 253 -9.17 6.52 -7.32
CA GLY A 253 -8.85 5.88 -6.05
C GLY A 253 -9.69 4.64 -5.78
N PRO A 254 -11.04 4.75 -5.74
CA PRO A 254 -11.93 3.57 -5.64
C PRO A 254 -11.73 2.56 -6.78
N ALA A 255 -11.56 3.03 -8.02
CA ALA A 255 -11.28 2.16 -9.15
C ALA A 255 -9.98 1.38 -8.93
N ASN A 256 -8.90 2.04 -8.50
CA ASN A 256 -7.63 1.36 -8.21
C ASN A 256 -7.75 0.37 -7.05
N LEU A 257 -8.48 0.70 -5.98
CA LEU A 257 -8.77 -0.23 -4.89
C LEU A 257 -9.51 -1.48 -5.36
N PHE A 258 -10.40 -1.33 -6.33
CA PHE A 258 -11.15 -2.44 -6.90
C PHE A 258 -10.29 -3.30 -7.84
N PHE A 259 -9.53 -2.68 -8.76
CA PHE A 259 -8.77 -3.38 -9.79
C PHE A 259 -7.39 -3.87 -9.32
N SER A 260 -6.77 -3.26 -8.29
CA SER A 260 -5.45 -3.65 -7.79
C SER A 260 -5.38 -5.12 -7.38
N THR A 261 -4.22 -5.74 -7.59
CA THR A 261 -3.92 -7.09 -7.08
C THR A 261 -3.61 -7.03 -5.59
N PRO A 262 -4.10 -7.96 -4.78
CA PRO A 262 -3.99 -7.84 -3.32
C PRO A 262 -2.70 -8.34 -2.69
N SER A 263 -1.84 -9.06 -3.40
CA SER A 263 -0.70 -9.75 -2.78
C SER A 263 0.52 -8.84 -2.64
N LEU A 264 0.95 -8.63 -1.38
CA LEU A 264 2.28 -8.08 -1.08
C LEU A 264 3.33 -9.15 -1.40
N GLY A 265 4.51 -8.72 -1.84
CA GLY A 265 5.65 -9.63 -2.07
C GLY A 265 5.60 -10.46 -3.36
N GLN A 266 4.44 -10.56 -4.00
CA GLN A 266 4.31 -11.24 -5.28
C GLN A 266 4.62 -10.29 -6.43
N LEU A 267 5.51 -10.69 -7.32
CA LEU A 267 5.76 -9.98 -8.58
C LEU A 267 4.92 -10.59 -9.71
N LYS A 268 4.51 -9.73 -10.64
CA LYS A 268 3.79 -10.17 -11.83
C LYS A 268 4.71 -11.13 -12.62
N PRO A 269 4.25 -12.35 -12.94
CA PRO A 269 5.01 -13.26 -13.80
C PRO A 269 5.23 -12.64 -15.18
N ILE A 270 6.33 -13.02 -15.82
CA ILE A 270 6.56 -12.77 -17.26
C ILE A 270 6.47 -14.10 -17.97
N SER A 271 5.71 -14.17 -19.06
CA SER A 271 5.72 -15.31 -19.98
C SER A 271 6.94 -15.19 -20.90
N ILE A 272 7.72 -16.26 -21.01
CA ILE A 272 8.86 -16.33 -21.94
C ILE A 272 8.34 -16.24 -23.38
N GLU A 273 7.22 -16.90 -23.68
CA GLU A 273 6.59 -16.87 -25.00
C GLU A 273 6.19 -15.45 -25.39
N GLU A 274 5.59 -14.67 -24.46
CA GLU A 274 5.26 -13.25 -24.70
C GLU A 274 6.51 -12.42 -24.99
N VAL A 275 7.62 -12.71 -24.28
CA VAL A 275 8.90 -12.01 -24.50
C VAL A 275 9.50 -12.39 -25.86
N GLU A 276 9.45 -13.66 -26.26
CA GLU A 276 9.93 -14.11 -27.56
C GLU A 276 9.14 -13.48 -28.71
N GLU A 277 7.82 -13.30 -28.55
CA GLU A 277 6.95 -12.68 -29.57
C GLU A 277 7.14 -11.15 -29.65
N THR A 278 7.29 -10.48 -28.49
CA THR A 278 7.26 -9.01 -28.42
C THR A 278 8.64 -8.37 -28.31
N GLY A 279 9.65 -9.12 -27.88
CA GLY A 279 10.98 -8.60 -27.52
C GLY A 279 11.00 -7.76 -26.25
N VAL A 280 9.89 -7.70 -25.49
CA VAL A 280 9.72 -6.80 -24.33
C VAL A 280 9.80 -7.59 -23.03
N VAL A 281 10.87 -7.38 -22.26
CA VAL A 281 11.05 -8.05 -20.95
C VAL A 281 10.47 -7.24 -19.79
N GLY A 282 10.63 -5.93 -19.82
CA GLY A 282 10.20 -5.00 -18.78
C GLY A 282 9.43 -3.82 -19.35
N VAL A 283 9.67 -2.64 -18.80
CA VAL A 283 9.00 -1.40 -19.21
C VAL A 283 10.03 -0.33 -19.55
N SER A 284 10.19 -0.06 -20.84
CA SER A 284 11.03 1.02 -21.38
C SER A 284 10.21 2.18 -21.93
N GLU A 285 8.91 1.97 -22.20
CA GLU A 285 7.98 2.96 -22.73
C GLU A 285 6.63 2.90 -21.99
N ILE A 286 5.87 3.97 -22.02
CA ILE A 286 4.52 4.03 -21.39
C ILE A 286 3.59 2.94 -21.94
N ALA A 287 3.71 2.59 -23.22
CA ALA A 287 2.90 1.55 -23.85
C ALA A 287 3.16 0.14 -23.28
N HIS A 288 4.31 -0.09 -22.63
CA HIS A 288 4.61 -1.37 -21.99
C HIS A 288 3.95 -1.52 -20.60
N LEU A 289 3.49 -0.44 -19.98
CA LEU A 289 2.64 -0.50 -18.77
C LEU A 289 1.25 -1.01 -19.15
N ASP A 290 0.59 -1.71 -18.25
CA ASP A 290 -0.80 -2.09 -18.47
C ASP A 290 -1.78 -0.96 -18.08
N GLN A 291 -3.01 -1.06 -18.57
CA GLN A 291 -4.06 -0.05 -18.36
C GLN A 291 -4.38 0.17 -16.88
N GLN A 292 -4.26 -0.86 -16.03
CA GLN A 292 -4.49 -0.75 -14.59
C GLN A 292 -3.33 0.02 -13.92
N GLN A 293 -2.09 -0.21 -14.36
CA GLN A 293 -0.93 0.55 -13.89
C GLN A 293 -1.10 2.04 -14.26
N LEU A 294 -1.47 2.35 -15.51
CA LEU A 294 -1.70 3.74 -15.96
C LEU A 294 -2.84 4.43 -15.20
N LEU A 295 -3.95 3.72 -14.93
CA LEU A 295 -5.04 4.21 -14.08
C LEU A 295 -4.52 4.49 -12.66
N SER A 296 -3.64 3.63 -12.12
CA SER A 296 -3.08 3.79 -10.78
C SER A 296 -2.23 5.06 -10.62
N LEU A 297 -1.54 5.50 -11.70
CA LEU A 297 -0.80 6.77 -11.70
C LEU A 297 -1.73 7.98 -11.43
N ASP A 298 -2.93 7.95 -12.00
CA ASP A 298 -3.94 8.98 -11.77
C ASP A 298 -4.63 8.89 -10.40
N ALA A 299 -4.57 7.73 -9.73
CA ALA A 299 -5.05 7.57 -8.36
C ALA A 299 -4.11 8.22 -7.32
N CYS A 300 -2.87 8.52 -7.68
CA CYS A 300 -1.89 9.13 -6.78
C CYS A 300 -2.23 10.59 -6.47
N MET A 301 -2.39 10.88 -5.17
CA MET A 301 -2.70 12.21 -4.61
C MET A 301 -1.48 13.02 -4.19
N GLU A 302 -0.28 12.53 -4.42
CA GLU A 302 0.96 13.14 -3.93
C GLU A 302 0.96 13.42 -2.40
N CYS A 303 0.32 12.54 -1.64
CA CYS A 303 0.16 12.72 -0.18
C CYS A 303 1.44 12.48 0.64
N GLY A 304 2.52 11.99 0.01
CA GLY A 304 3.84 11.78 0.61
C GLY A 304 3.99 10.55 1.50
N ARG A 305 2.93 9.79 1.76
CA ARG A 305 2.97 8.64 2.69
C ARG A 305 3.97 7.55 2.27
N CYS A 306 4.17 7.37 0.98
CA CYS A 306 5.12 6.40 0.44
C CYS A 306 6.57 6.85 0.66
N ASP A 307 6.85 8.15 0.56
CA ASP A 307 8.17 8.74 0.84
C ASP A 307 8.48 8.66 2.34
N ASP A 308 7.52 9.06 3.20
CA ASP A 308 7.66 8.97 4.67
C ASP A 308 7.95 7.54 5.16
N ALA A 309 7.45 6.54 4.44
CA ALA A 309 7.64 5.13 4.79
C ALA A 309 8.87 4.49 4.09
N CYS A 310 9.48 5.18 3.13
CA CYS A 310 10.55 4.62 2.30
C CYS A 310 11.91 4.71 2.99
N PRO A 311 12.58 3.56 3.28
CA PRO A 311 13.89 3.57 3.91
C PRO A 311 14.98 4.17 3.01
N ALA A 312 14.90 4.00 1.69
CA ALA A 312 15.84 4.61 0.75
C ALA A 312 15.70 6.14 0.73
N PHE A 313 14.45 6.65 0.73
CA PHE A 313 14.21 8.09 0.83
C PHE A 313 14.72 8.66 2.16
N ALA A 314 14.44 7.97 3.26
CA ALA A 314 14.89 8.38 4.60
C ALA A 314 16.41 8.40 4.75
N SER A 315 17.15 7.56 4.00
CA SER A 315 18.62 7.52 4.00
C SER A 315 19.27 8.52 3.03
N GLY A 316 18.49 9.40 2.39
CA GLY A 316 19.03 10.42 1.47
C GLY A 316 19.32 9.94 0.05
N LYS A 317 18.93 8.70 -0.31
CA LYS A 317 19.04 8.20 -1.69
C LYS A 317 18.07 8.93 -2.62
N LEU A 318 18.37 8.93 -3.91
CA LEU A 318 17.57 9.61 -4.94
C LEU A 318 16.15 9.05 -5.11
N LEU A 319 15.84 7.89 -4.56
CA LEU A 319 14.53 7.27 -4.69
C LEU A 319 13.47 7.97 -3.84
N SER A 320 12.53 8.63 -4.51
CA SER A 320 11.22 8.98 -3.96
C SER A 320 10.15 8.15 -4.66
N PRO A 321 9.48 7.20 -3.97
CA PRO A 321 8.38 6.41 -4.57
C PRO A 321 7.26 7.27 -5.15
N LYS A 322 6.99 8.43 -4.53
CA LYS A 322 6.03 9.42 -5.02
C LYS A 322 6.51 10.05 -6.33
N ALA A 323 7.79 10.45 -6.41
CA ALA A 323 8.35 11.06 -7.62
C ALA A 323 8.26 10.09 -8.80
N VAL A 324 8.68 8.83 -8.64
CA VAL A 324 8.56 7.81 -9.70
C VAL A 324 7.14 7.73 -10.27
N VAL A 325 6.11 7.71 -9.42
CA VAL A 325 4.71 7.68 -9.87
C VAL A 325 4.34 8.97 -10.61
N GLN A 326 4.80 10.13 -10.14
CA GLN A 326 4.48 11.41 -10.76
C GLN A 326 5.24 11.61 -12.08
N ASP A 327 6.47 11.14 -12.16
CA ASP A 327 7.29 11.19 -13.38
C ASP A 327 6.66 10.32 -14.46
N LEU A 328 6.28 9.07 -14.14
CA LEU A 328 5.54 8.20 -15.06
C LEU A 328 4.20 8.81 -15.48
N LYS A 329 3.47 9.46 -14.57
CA LYS A 329 2.25 10.19 -14.90
C LYS A 329 2.51 11.36 -15.85
N GLY A 330 3.58 12.11 -15.65
CA GLY A 330 4.01 13.18 -16.56
C GLY A 330 4.34 12.64 -17.95
N LEU A 331 5.10 11.55 -18.01
CA LEU A 331 5.45 10.87 -19.26
C LEU A 331 4.22 10.31 -20.00
N MET A 332 3.28 9.69 -19.27
CA MET A 332 1.99 9.25 -19.84
C MET A 332 1.23 10.40 -20.53
N GLN A 333 1.27 11.60 -19.94
CA GLN A 333 0.61 12.78 -20.53
C GLN A 333 1.38 13.33 -21.74
N ALA A 334 2.70 13.32 -21.69
CA ALA A 334 3.57 13.78 -22.79
C ALA A 334 3.44 12.87 -24.01
N THR A 335 3.45 11.55 -23.81
CA THR A 335 3.35 10.54 -24.87
C THR A 335 2.01 10.63 -25.61
N ALA A 336 0.93 10.99 -24.94
CA ALA A 336 -0.39 11.15 -25.57
C ALA A 336 -0.44 12.24 -26.65
N ASN A 337 0.51 13.14 -26.67
CA ASN A 337 0.63 14.21 -27.66
C ASN A 337 1.52 13.81 -28.87
N GLY A 338 1.86 12.51 -28.99
CA GLY A 338 2.59 11.95 -30.13
C GLY A 338 4.11 11.91 -29.99
N GLY A 339 4.63 12.14 -28.76
CA GLY A 339 6.07 11.99 -28.47
C GLY A 339 6.40 10.59 -27.98
N SER A 340 7.41 9.93 -28.55
CA SER A 340 8.06 8.80 -27.86
C SER A 340 9.05 9.40 -26.86
N VAL A 341 8.86 9.07 -25.57
CA VAL A 341 9.74 9.55 -24.49
C VAL A 341 10.25 8.33 -23.74
N ALA A 342 11.57 8.16 -23.73
CA ALA A 342 12.21 7.10 -22.95
C ALA A 342 11.93 7.31 -21.45
N LEU A 343 11.61 6.23 -20.75
CA LEU A 343 11.38 6.27 -19.30
C LEU A 343 12.69 6.39 -18.52
N HIS A 344 13.75 5.80 -19.04
CA HIS A 344 15.10 5.84 -18.47
C HIS A 344 15.92 7.03 -18.97
N GLY A 345 16.75 7.59 -18.12
CA GLY A 345 17.63 8.72 -18.42
C GLY A 345 17.37 9.92 -17.52
N ASP A 346 17.07 11.08 -18.11
CA ASP A 346 16.92 12.33 -17.35
C ASP A 346 15.71 12.32 -16.39
N THR A 347 14.63 11.63 -16.75
CA THR A 347 13.42 11.60 -15.93
C THR A 347 13.53 10.58 -14.80
N ILE A 348 13.87 9.32 -15.11
CA ILE A 348 14.05 8.27 -14.11
C ILE A 348 15.50 7.76 -14.21
N GLN A 349 16.33 8.22 -13.30
CA GLN A 349 17.75 7.87 -13.26
C GLN A 349 17.95 6.42 -12.82
N ALA A 350 19.02 5.79 -13.29
CA ALA A 350 19.36 4.40 -12.93
C ALA A 350 19.51 4.23 -11.41
N GLU A 351 20.13 5.18 -10.74
CA GLU A 351 20.30 5.17 -9.27
C GLU A 351 18.96 5.14 -8.53
N THR A 352 17.95 5.87 -9.02
CA THR A 352 16.58 5.84 -8.47
C THR A 352 16.01 4.43 -8.51
N VAL A 353 16.18 3.74 -9.65
CA VAL A 353 15.67 2.37 -9.86
C VAL A 353 16.37 1.38 -8.94
N TRP A 354 17.70 1.48 -8.81
CA TRP A 354 18.49 0.54 -8.00
C TRP A 354 18.47 0.84 -6.50
N ALA A 355 18.08 2.04 -6.06
CA ALA A 355 18.01 2.39 -4.63
C ALA A 355 16.91 1.64 -3.86
N CYS A 356 15.94 1.02 -4.54
CA CYS A 356 14.81 0.34 -3.90
C CYS A 356 15.22 -0.95 -3.18
N THR A 357 14.88 -1.05 -1.89
CA THR A 357 15.09 -2.24 -1.05
C THR A 357 13.96 -3.27 -1.13
N SER A 358 13.01 -3.14 -2.02
CA SER A 358 11.85 -4.03 -2.23
C SER A 358 10.99 -4.33 -0.98
N CYS A 359 11.06 -3.52 0.04
CA CYS A 359 10.48 -3.79 1.37
C CYS A 359 8.93 -3.64 1.44
N ASN A 360 8.24 -3.27 0.37
CA ASN A 360 6.79 -3.05 0.31
C ASN A 360 6.23 -1.94 1.22
N ALA A 361 7.06 -1.12 1.86
CA ALA A 361 6.58 -0.07 2.77
C ALA A 361 5.73 1.00 2.06
N CYS A 362 6.14 1.42 0.86
CA CYS A 362 5.40 2.39 0.03
C CYS A 362 4.01 1.88 -0.38
N VAL A 363 3.90 0.61 -0.77
CA VAL A 363 2.63 -0.05 -1.15
C VAL A 363 1.70 -0.16 0.04
N THR A 364 2.25 -0.57 1.20
CA THR A 364 1.47 -0.70 2.45
C THR A 364 0.99 0.66 2.96
N ALA A 365 1.82 1.71 2.81
CA ALA A 365 1.48 3.06 3.25
C ALA A 365 0.46 3.76 2.33
N CYS A 366 0.30 3.32 1.08
CA CYS A 366 -0.61 3.97 0.13
C CYS A 366 -2.08 3.68 0.44
N PRO A 367 -2.91 4.73 0.69
CA PRO A 367 -4.32 4.54 1.04
C PRO A 367 -5.16 4.02 -0.12
N VAL A 368 -4.75 4.25 -1.34
CA VAL A 368 -5.45 3.84 -2.57
C VAL A 368 -4.71 2.74 -3.36
N ARG A 369 -3.71 2.10 -2.73
CA ARG A 369 -2.97 0.95 -3.29
C ARG A 369 -2.29 1.21 -4.64
N VAL A 370 -1.76 2.42 -4.86
CA VAL A 370 -0.77 2.61 -5.91
C VAL A 370 0.44 1.76 -5.56
N ASP A 371 1.00 1.07 -6.54
CA ASP A 371 2.14 0.18 -6.37
C ASP A 371 3.43 0.74 -7.03
N PRO A 372 4.16 1.64 -6.35
CA PRO A 372 5.43 2.14 -6.88
C PRO A 372 6.49 1.04 -7.00
N LEU A 373 6.35 -0.03 -6.19
CA LEU A 373 7.31 -1.13 -6.19
C LEU A 373 7.18 -1.98 -7.44
N GLY A 374 5.95 -2.34 -7.85
CA GLY A 374 5.70 -3.04 -9.10
C GLY A 374 6.24 -2.27 -10.31
N LEU A 375 5.99 -0.95 -10.35
CA LEU A 375 6.55 -0.07 -11.40
C LEU A 375 8.09 -0.10 -11.42
N LEU A 376 8.74 -0.01 -10.26
CA LEU A 376 10.21 -0.09 -10.17
C LEU A 376 10.75 -1.44 -10.62
N PHE A 377 10.05 -2.54 -10.35
CA PHE A 377 10.48 -3.86 -10.85
C PHE A 377 10.35 -3.98 -12.35
N ASP A 378 9.27 -3.47 -12.94
CA ASP A 378 9.10 -3.47 -14.38
C ASP A 378 10.21 -2.64 -15.07
N LEU A 379 10.63 -1.51 -14.47
CA LEU A 379 11.78 -0.74 -14.92
C LEU A 379 13.11 -1.51 -14.74
N ARG A 380 13.30 -2.25 -13.63
CA ARG A 380 14.48 -3.07 -13.39
C ARG A 380 14.63 -4.20 -14.42
N ARG A 381 13.54 -4.83 -14.79
CA ARG A 381 13.52 -5.91 -15.78
C ARG A 381 14.05 -5.43 -17.13
N ASP A 382 13.59 -4.28 -17.57
CA ASP A 382 14.09 -3.65 -18.79
C ASP A 382 15.60 -3.31 -18.68
N ARG A 383 16.02 -2.65 -17.60
CA ARG A 383 17.43 -2.31 -17.39
C ARG A 383 18.34 -3.54 -17.25
N ALA A 384 17.86 -4.60 -16.60
CA ALA A 384 18.61 -5.85 -16.46
C ALA A 384 18.77 -6.55 -17.83
N ALA A 385 17.72 -6.58 -18.65
CA ALA A 385 17.76 -7.12 -20.01
C ALA A 385 18.72 -6.34 -20.92
N GLU A 386 18.85 -5.02 -20.73
CA GLU A 386 19.84 -4.19 -21.43
C GLU A 386 21.29 -4.33 -20.89
N GLY A 387 21.50 -5.20 -19.88
CA GLY A 387 22.83 -5.38 -19.28
C GLY A 387 23.31 -4.24 -18.40
N ALA A 388 22.40 -3.40 -17.88
CA ALA A 388 22.75 -2.25 -17.06
C ALA A 388 23.16 -2.60 -15.61
N LEU A 389 23.08 -3.86 -15.20
CA LEU A 389 23.66 -4.33 -13.95
C LEU A 389 25.18 -4.34 -14.05
N ALA A 390 25.84 -3.77 -13.05
CA ALA A 390 27.30 -3.66 -13.01
C ALA A 390 27.86 -4.06 -11.63
N GLY A 391 29.18 -4.13 -11.52
CA GLY A 391 29.90 -4.32 -10.26
C GLY A 391 29.59 -5.64 -9.57
N SER A 392 29.51 -5.59 -8.25
CA SER A 392 29.30 -6.76 -7.38
C SER A 392 27.92 -7.43 -7.60
N ALA A 393 26.88 -6.66 -7.96
CA ALA A 393 25.57 -7.21 -8.29
C ALA A 393 25.60 -8.09 -9.54
N ALA A 394 26.22 -7.62 -10.64
CA ALA A 394 26.38 -8.41 -11.86
C ALA A 394 27.22 -9.67 -11.62
N ASN A 395 28.26 -9.56 -10.78
CA ASN A 395 29.06 -10.73 -10.41
C ASN A 395 28.22 -11.76 -9.64
N SER A 396 27.39 -11.33 -8.70
CA SER A 396 26.50 -12.22 -7.94
C SER A 396 25.50 -12.93 -8.85
N MET A 397 24.95 -12.26 -9.89
CA MET A 397 24.09 -12.90 -10.90
C MET A 397 24.85 -14.00 -11.65
N ARG A 398 26.05 -13.69 -12.14
CA ARG A 398 26.90 -14.67 -12.82
C ARG A 398 27.22 -15.88 -11.93
N GLN A 399 27.52 -15.66 -10.64
CA GLN A 399 27.75 -16.74 -9.68
C GLN A 399 26.49 -17.59 -9.43
N MET A 400 25.30 -16.98 -9.35
CA MET A 400 24.05 -17.72 -9.26
C MET A 400 23.82 -18.58 -10.48
N GLN A 401 24.08 -18.08 -11.68
CA GLN A 401 23.94 -18.82 -12.93
C GLN A 401 24.92 -20.01 -13.00
N THR A 402 26.19 -19.78 -12.69
CA THR A 402 27.24 -20.79 -12.90
C THR A 402 27.39 -21.75 -11.72
N LYS A 403 27.12 -21.30 -10.49
CA LYS A 403 27.34 -22.07 -9.26
C LYS A 403 26.06 -22.34 -8.44
N GLY A 404 24.91 -21.84 -8.89
CA GLY A 404 23.63 -21.97 -8.18
C GLY A 404 23.56 -21.19 -6.85
N ASN A 405 24.51 -20.28 -6.59
CA ASN A 405 24.52 -19.45 -5.39
C ASN A 405 25.27 -18.13 -5.62
N PRO A 406 24.86 -17.01 -4.95
CA PRO A 406 25.45 -15.69 -5.19
C PRO A 406 26.88 -15.52 -4.65
N TRP A 407 27.37 -16.41 -3.79
CA TRP A 407 28.75 -16.38 -3.27
C TRP A 407 29.77 -17.03 -4.19
N GLY A 408 29.33 -17.86 -5.15
CA GLY A 408 30.20 -18.56 -6.08
C GLY A 408 30.92 -19.77 -5.51
N PHE A 409 30.51 -20.28 -4.33
CA PHE A 409 31.07 -21.48 -3.75
C PHE A 409 30.61 -22.75 -4.50
N PRO A 410 31.45 -23.80 -4.53
CA PRO A 410 31.07 -25.10 -5.09
C PRO A 410 29.84 -25.68 -4.36
N GLN A 411 28.92 -26.30 -5.10
CA GLN A 411 27.73 -26.92 -4.52
C GLN A 411 28.07 -28.07 -3.53
N ALA A 412 29.19 -28.75 -3.73
CA ALA A 412 29.67 -29.79 -2.80
C ALA A 412 29.94 -29.24 -1.38
N GLU A 413 30.27 -27.96 -1.24
CA GLU A 413 30.55 -27.33 0.05
C GLU A 413 29.27 -26.91 0.78
N ARG A 414 28.07 -27.07 0.18
CA ARG A 414 26.80 -26.61 0.73
C ARG A 414 26.44 -27.25 2.08
N LEU A 415 27.03 -28.40 2.40
CA LEU A 415 26.86 -29.12 3.67
C LEU A 415 27.99 -28.88 4.67
N ALA A 416 29.02 -28.12 4.36
CA ALA A 416 30.16 -27.90 5.25
C ALA A 416 29.76 -27.39 6.66
N TRP A 417 28.66 -26.67 6.78
CA TRP A 417 28.11 -26.21 8.06
C TRP A 417 27.63 -27.38 8.96
N ALA A 418 27.28 -28.52 8.38
CA ALA A 418 26.73 -29.68 9.09
C ALA A 418 27.80 -30.59 9.71
N GLU A 419 29.09 -30.30 9.53
CA GLU A 419 30.19 -31.10 10.08
C GLU A 419 29.99 -31.36 11.58
N GLY A 420 30.03 -32.66 11.96
CA GLY A 420 29.80 -33.11 13.34
C GLY A 420 28.35 -33.10 13.82
N LEU A 421 27.38 -32.91 12.91
CA LEU A 421 25.93 -32.99 13.18
C LEU A 421 25.34 -34.11 12.31
N ASP A 422 24.41 -34.87 12.87
CA ASP A 422 23.70 -35.94 12.15
C ASP A 422 22.49 -35.32 11.39
N VAL A 423 22.75 -34.69 10.24
CA VAL A 423 21.76 -34.02 9.42
C VAL A 423 21.39 -34.92 8.22
N PRO A 424 20.15 -35.41 8.14
CA PRO A 424 19.75 -36.37 7.10
C PRO A 424 19.59 -35.68 5.73
N LEU A 425 20.03 -36.35 4.66
CA LEU A 425 19.82 -35.95 3.29
C LEU A 425 18.51 -36.54 2.73
N ALA A 426 17.74 -35.73 1.99
CA ALA A 426 16.49 -36.16 1.37
C ALA A 426 16.67 -37.31 0.36
N SER A 427 17.88 -37.48 -0.22
CA SER A 427 18.23 -38.61 -1.08
C SER A 427 18.41 -39.93 -0.32
N GLU A 428 18.72 -39.89 0.97
CA GLU A 428 19.00 -41.05 1.83
C GLU A 428 17.83 -41.34 2.78
N HIS A 429 17.01 -40.35 3.09
CA HIS A 429 15.86 -40.43 3.99
C HIS A 429 14.58 -39.93 3.28
N PRO A 430 13.98 -40.72 2.39
CA PRO A 430 12.82 -40.28 1.59
C PRO A 430 11.53 -40.09 2.43
N ASP A 431 11.46 -40.63 3.63
CA ASP A 431 10.29 -40.62 4.52
C ASP A 431 10.28 -39.41 5.48
N PHE A 432 10.98 -38.34 5.15
CA PHE A 432 10.96 -37.11 5.96
C PHE A 432 9.57 -36.43 5.93
N GLU A 433 9.19 -35.82 7.05
CA GLU A 433 7.92 -35.06 7.17
C GLU A 433 8.05 -33.61 6.69
N ILE A 434 9.23 -33.00 6.85
CA ILE A 434 9.51 -31.64 6.48
C ILE A 434 10.88 -31.50 5.81
N LEU A 435 10.92 -30.85 4.66
CA LEU A 435 12.18 -30.48 4.04
C LEU A 435 12.69 -29.17 4.64
N TRP A 436 13.91 -29.18 5.15
CA TRP A 436 14.53 -27.94 5.57
C TRP A 436 15.33 -27.32 4.44
N TRP A 437 14.81 -26.21 3.89
CA TRP A 437 15.46 -25.35 2.92
C TRP A 437 16.44 -24.44 3.65
N VAL A 438 17.72 -24.77 3.65
CA VAL A 438 18.79 -24.07 4.38
C VAL A 438 19.05 -22.69 3.77
N GLY A 439 18.98 -22.58 2.46
CA GLY A 439 19.27 -21.35 1.72
C GLY A 439 20.77 -21.08 1.59
N CYS A 440 21.12 -20.23 0.62
CA CYS A 440 22.53 -19.96 0.31
C CYS A 440 23.28 -19.29 1.46
N ALA A 441 22.65 -18.32 2.15
CA ALA A 441 23.27 -17.66 3.30
C ALA A 441 23.57 -18.64 4.44
N GLY A 442 22.61 -19.52 4.76
CA GLY A 442 22.78 -20.55 5.78
C GLY A 442 23.88 -21.56 5.45
N SER A 443 24.09 -21.82 4.16
CA SER A 443 25.09 -22.77 3.67
C SER A 443 26.50 -22.19 3.61
N PHE A 444 26.67 -20.92 3.18
CA PHE A 444 27.98 -20.39 2.80
C PHE A 444 28.47 -19.21 3.63
N ASP A 445 27.58 -18.43 4.25
CA ASP A 445 28.00 -17.33 5.11
C ASP A 445 28.39 -17.82 6.51
N ARG A 446 29.65 -17.58 6.91
CA ARG A 446 30.21 -18.05 8.18
C ARG A 446 29.43 -17.59 9.41
N ARG A 447 28.87 -16.38 9.38
CA ARG A 447 28.06 -15.86 10.51
C ARG A 447 26.72 -16.59 10.56
N THR A 448 26.07 -16.74 9.41
CA THR A 448 24.77 -17.40 9.27
C THR A 448 24.86 -18.92 9.51
N GLN A 449 25.99 -19.56 9.20
CA GLN A 449 26.21 -20.98 9.52
C GLN A 449 26.05 -21.29 11.03
N LYS A 450 26.36 -20.34 11.92
CA LYS A 450 26.08 -20.49 13.37
C LYS A 450 24.59 -20.59 13.65
N VAL A 451 23.77 -19.78 12.97
CA VAL A 451 22.30 -19.86 13.05
C VAL A 451 21.81 -21.22 12.53
N THR A 452 22.32 -21.63 11.37
CA THR A 452 21.97 -22.93 10.75
C THR A 452 22.29 -24.09 11.71
N ARG A 453 23.47 -24.09 12.34
CA ARG A 453 23.84 -25.11 13.34
C ARG A 453 22.95 -25.07 14.58
N ALA A 454 22.55 -23.88 15.04
CA ALA A 454 21.61 -23.73 16.15
C ALA A 454 20.24 -24.34 15.81
N ILE A 455 19.71 -24.06 14.61
CA ILE A 455 18.45 -24.65 14.13
C ILE A 455 18.58 -26.18 14.04
N ALA A 456 19.65 -26.70 13.45
CA ALA A 456 19.87 -28.15 13.36
C ALA A 456 19.84 -28.84 14.74
N LYS A 457 20.55 -28.26 15.72
CA LYS A 457 20.56 -28.79 17.09
C LYS A 457 19.18 -28.76 17.74
N LEU A 458 18.39 -27.68 17.51
CA LEU A 458 17.02 -27.57 18.01
C LEU A 458 16.09 -28.62 17.37
N LEU A 459 16.19 -28.84 16.05
CA LEU A 459 15.40 -29.85 15.33
C LEU A 459 15.74 -31.28 15.80
N LEU A 460 17.02 -31.58 15.91
CA LEU A 460 17.50 -32.89 16.41
C LEU A 460 17.06 -33.14 17.85
N LYS A 461 17.18 -32.12 18.73
CA LYS A 461 16.72 -32.21 20.13
C LYS A 461 15.21 -32.41 20.24
N ALA A 462 14.43 -31.80 19.34
CA ALA A 462 12.98 -31.94 19.30
C ALA A 462 12.52 -33.28 18.66
N GLY A 463 13.43 -34.10 18.12
CA GLY A 463 13.09 -35.32 17.42
C GLY A 463 12.29 -35.09 16.13
N VAL A 464 12.52 -34.00 15.44
CA VAL A 464 11.82 -33.68 14.19
C VAL A 464 12.31 -34.57 13.07
N ASN A 465 11.41 -35.20 12.33
CA ASN A 465 11.74 -35.98 11.12
C ASN A 465 11.90 -35.02 9.93
N PHE A 466 13.12 -34.50 9.73
CA PHE A 466 13.45 -33.56 8.65
C PHE A 466 14.56 -34.10 7.76
N ALA A 467 14.67 -33.51 6.57
CA ALA A 467 15.83 -33.73 5.69
C ALA A 467 16.23 -32.43 5.00
N VAL A 468 17.45 -32.37 4.46
CA VAL A 468 17.96 -31.28 3.64
C VAL A 468 18.32 -31.77 2.24
N LEU A 469 18.25 -30.88 1.23
CA LEU A 469 18.65 -31.24 -0.14
C LEU A 469 20.18 -31.32 -0.32
N GLY A 470 20.93 -30.65 0.56
CA GLY A 470 22.37 -30.57 0.46
C GLY A 470 22.85 -30.00 -0.88
N PRO A 471 23.77 -30.68 -1.61
CA PRO A 471 24.29 -30.20 -2.90
C PRO A 471 23.24 -30.01 -3.99
N ASN A 472 22.04 -30.59 -3.86
CA ASN A 472 20.96 -30.48 -4.84
C ASN A 472 20.15 -29.21 -4.67
N GLU A 473 20.32 -28.47 -3.57
CA GLU A 473 19.65 -27.16 -3.35
C GLU A 473 20.37 -26.05 -4.13
N CYS A 474 19.65 -25.28 -4.93
CA CYS A 474 20.16 -24.05 -5.55
C CYS A 474 19.56 -22.81 -4.88
N CYS A 475 20.06 -21.62 -5.21
CA CYS A 475 19.42 -20.36 -4.81
C CYS A 475 17.95 -20.33 -5.28
N THR A 476 17.04 -19.80 -4.46
CA THR A 476 15.64 -19.62 -4.87
C THR A 476 15.46 -18.61 -6.01
N GLY A 477 16.53 -17.88 -6.39
CA GLY A 477 16.46 -16.84 -7.41
C GLY A 477 15.87 -15.51 -6.93
N ASP A 478 15.54 -15.35 -5.62
CA ASP A 478 14.98 -14.10 -5.10
C ASP A 478 15.77 -12.87 -5.53
N SER A 479 17.11 -12.89 -5.33
CA SER A 479 17.96 -11.75 -5.68
C SER A 479 17.97 -11.46 -7.19
N ALA A 480 17.98 -12.50 -8.04
CA ALA A 480 17.89 -12.35 -9.48
C ALA A 480 16.58 -11.63 -9.87
N ARG A 481 15.46 -12.15 -9.38
CA ARG A 481 14.14 -11.56 -9.63
C ARG A 481 14.03 -10.13 -9.14
N ARG A 482 14.55 -9.83 -7.93
CA ARG A 482 14.51 -8.47 -7.35
C ARG A 482 15.45 -7.49 -8.06
N LEU A 483 16.47 -7.98 -8.74
CA LEU A 483 17.36 -7.18 -9.61
C LEU A 483 16.84 -7.08 -11.06
N GLY A 484 15.74 -7.76 -11.39
CA GLY A 484 15.12 -7.70 -12.72
C GLY A 484 15.58 -8.79 -13.68
N ASP A 485 16.49 -9.67 -13.30
CA ASP A 485 16.91 -10.82 -14.12
C ASP A 485 15.87 -11.95 -13.96
N GLU A 486 14.79 -11.82 -14.72
CA GLU A 486 13.67 -12.74 -14.67
C GLU A 486 14.02 -14.11 -15.28
N PHE A 487 14.87 -14.15 -16.30
CA PHE A 487 15.28 -15.40 -16.95
C PHE A 487 16.10 -16.27 -15.99
N LEU A 488 17.10 -15.68 -15.33
CA LEU A 488 17.88 -16.39 -14.33
C LEU A 488 17.01 -16.86 -13.15
N PHE A 489 16.04 -16.02 -12.73
CA PHE A 489 15.08 -16.43 -11.70
C PHE A 489 14.30 -17.67 -12.14
N GLN A 490 13.73 -17.67 -13.35
CA GLN A 490 12.92 -18.78 -13.85
C GLN A 490 13.75 -20.06 -13.98
N GLU A 491 14.96 -19.97 -14.55
CA GLU A 491 15.88 -21.11 -14.64
C GLU A 491 16.14 -21.76 -13.28
N LEU A 492 16.49 -20.96 -12.26
CA LEU A 492 16.74 -21.45 -10.91
C LEU A 492 15.48 -22.01 -10.24
N ALA A 493 14.34 -21.36 -10.43
CA ALA A 493 13.07 -21.74 -9.84
C ALA A 493 12.56 -23.07 -10.42
N GLU A 494 12.61 -23.25 -11.74
CA GLU A 494 12.23 -24.48 -12.42
C GLU A 494 13.10 -25.67 -11.98
N LYS A 495 14.42 -25.47 -11.89
CA LYS A 495 15.34 -26.48 -11.41
C LYS A 495 15.02 -26.89 -9.99
N ASN A 496 14.80 -25.92 -9.09
CA ASN A 496 14.44 -26.19 -7.71
C ASN A 496 13.06 -26.86 -7.61
N HIS A 497 12.07 -26.40 -8.37
CA HIS A 497 10.74 -26.97 -8.41
C HIS A 497 10.78 -28.45 -8.85
N ALA A 498 11.54 -28.78 -9.89
CA ALA A 498 11.74 -30.15 -10.34
C ALA A 498 12.38 -31.01 -9.24
N THR A 499 13.40 -30.49 -8.53
CA THR A 499 14.05 -31.19 -7.41
C THR A 499 13.08 -31.43 -6.25
N LEU A 500 12.30 -30.43 -5.86
CA LEU A 500 11.29 -30.56 -4.80
C LEU A 500 10.22 -31.60 -5.16
N LYS A 501 9.78 -31.61 -6.40
CA LYS A 501 8.81 -32.59 -6.92
C LYS A 501 9.39 -34.02 -6.94
N GLN A 502 10.63 -34.18 -7.37
CA GLN A 502 11.33 -35.46 -7.39
C GLN A 502 11.39 -36.10 -6.00
N HIS A 503 11.60 -35.32 -4.94
CA HIS A 503 11.63 -35.76 -3.56
C HIS A 503 10.25 -35.80 -2.87
N GLY A 504 9.16 -35.56 -3.59
CA GLY A 504 7.80 -35.61 -3.04
C GLY A 504 7.52 -34.58 -1.94
N VAL A 505 8.24 -33.43 -1.95
CA VAL A 505 8.15 -32.41 -0.91
C VAL A 505 6.76 -31.80 -0.86
N ARG A 506 6.19 -31.69 0.34
CA ARG A 506 4.92 -31.02 0.60
C ARG A 506 5.07 -29.81 1.54
N LYS A 507 5.94 -29.97 2.55
CA LYS A 507 6.18 -28.97 3.59
C LYS A 507 7.64 -28.57 3.63
N ILE A 508 7.90 -27.27 3.69
CA ILE A 508 9.24 -26.69 3.67
C ILE A 508 9.42 -25.80 4.89
N LEU A 509 10.49 -26.04 5.64
CA LEU A 509 11.01 -25.14 6.67
C LEU A 509 12.08 -24.26 6.07
N THR A 510 12.10 -22.95 6.35
CA THR A 510 13.23 -22.09 5.97
C THR A 510 13.54 -21.03 7.03
N GLN A 511 14.82 -20.67 7.11
CA GLN A 511 15.29 -19.60 8.01
C GLN A 511 15.38 -18.22 7.34
N CYS A 512 15.11 -18.16 6.05
CA CYS A 512 15.23 -16.93 5.27
C CYS A 512 13.86 -16.43 4.80
N PRO A 513 13.38 -15.25 5.24
CA PRO A 513 12.14 -14.68 4.76
C PRO A 513 12.09 -14.42 3.25
N HIS A 514 13.24 -14.22 2.60
CA HIS A 514 13.31 -14.08 1.14
C HIS A 514 13.04 -15.43 0.45
N CYS A 515 13.64 -16.53 0.95
CA CYS A 515 13.33 -17.87 0.47
C CYS A 515 11.86 -18.23 0.76
N LEU A 516 11.36 -17.94 1.97
CA LEU A 516 9.94 -18.08 2.31
C LEU A 516 9.05 -17.40 1.26
N ASN A 517 9.34 -16.13 0.95
CA ASN A 517 8.55 -15.37 0.01
C ASN A 517 8.57 -15.96 -1.41
N SER A 518 9.75 -16.32 -1.92
CA SER A 518 9.86 -16.89 -3.27
C SER A 518 9.17 -18.23 -3.38
N LEU A 519 9.37 -19.12 -2.41
CA LEU A 519 8.75 -20.45 -2.39
C LEU A 519 7.21 -20.37 -2.24
N THR A 520 6.71 -19.41 -1.45
CA THR A 520 5.27 -19.27 -1.20
C THR A 520 4.55 -18.51 -2.31
N HIS A 521 5.14 -17.43 -2.81
CA HIS A 521 4.43 -16.46 -3.67
C HIS A 521 4.89 -16.47 -5.13
N ASP A 522 6.17 -16.77 -5.37
CA ASP A 522 6.73 -16.72 -6.71
C ASP A 522 6.74 -18.11 -7.41
N TYR A 523 6.99 -19.20 -6.68
CA TYR A 523 7.06 -20.57 -7.23
C TYR A 523 5.71 -21.15 -7.70
N PRO A 524 4.54 -20.79 -7.17
CA PRO A 524 3.25 -21.31 -7.66
C PRO A 524 2.99 -21.10 -9.14
N GLN A 525 3.70 -20.18 -9.81
CA GLN A 525 3.60 -20.02 -11.27
C GLN A 525 4.15 -21.21 -12.06
N PHE A 526 5.00 -22.07 -11.43
CA PHE A 526 5.58 -23.26 -12.07
C PHE A 526 4.78 -24.55 -11.79
N GLY A 527 3.68 -24.48 -11.04
CA GLY A 527 2.76 -25.61 -10.81
C GLY A 527 2.39 -25.83 -9.34
N ASP A 528 3.04 -26.78 -8.67
CA ASP A 528 2.65 -27.20 -7.32
C ASP A 528 2.87 -26.11 -6.27
N GLN A 529 1.99 -26.05 -5.27
CA GLN A 529 2.14 -25.19 -4.10
C GLN A 529 2.69 -26.00 -2.93
N PHE A 530 3.68 -25.44 -2.25
CA PHE A 530 4.27 -26.00 -1.04
C PHE A 530 3.75 -25.28 0.20
N GLU A 531 3.56 -26.01 1.30
CA GLU A 531 3.40 -25.38 2.61
C GLU A 531 4.77 -24.93 3.10
N VAL A 532 4.99 -23.61 3.16
CA VAL A 532 6.30 -23.07 3.59
C VAL A 532 6.14 -22.37 4.93
N VAL A 533 6.96 -22.76 5.91
CA VAL A 533 6.93 -22.23 7.26
C VAL A 533 8.29 -21.60 7.62
N HIS A 534 8.26 -20.46 8.29
CA HIS A 534 9.48 -19.83 8.81
C HIS A 534 9.97 -20.53 10.07
N HIS A 535 11.30 -20.60 10.27
CA HIS A 535 11.88 -21.29 11.43
C HIS A 535 11.35 -20.76 12.77
N SER A 536 11.05 -19.47 12.88
CA SER A 536 10.51 -18.91 14.12
C SER A 536 9.09 -19.42 14.43
N GLU A 537 8.24 -19.60 13.43
CA GLU A 537 6.90 -20.18 13.64
C GLU A 537 7.02 -21.67 13.97
N PHE A 538 7.88 -22.38 13.26
CA PHE A 538 8.07 -23.81 13.48
C PHE A 538 8.66 -24.11 14.86
N LEU A 539 9.67 -23.35 15.30
CA LEU A 539 10.25 -23.50 16.64
C LEU A 539 9.24 -23.15 17.74
N GLN A 540 8.40 -22.12 17.54
CA GLN A 540 7.31 -21.82 18.47
C GLN A 540 6.30 -22.98 18.54
N GLN A 541 5.93 -23.55 17.40
CA GLN A 541 5.05 -24.74 17.37
C GLN A 541 5.65 -25.91 18.15
N LEU A 542 6.97 -26.17 18.03
CA LEU A 542 7.64 -27.24 18.79
C LEU A 542 7.60 -26.99 20.31
N ILE A 543 7.60 -25.74 20.74
CA ILE A 543 7.41 -25.37 22.16
C ILE A 543 5.97 -25.59 22.59
N ASP A 544 5.01 -25.17 21.80
CA ASP A 544 3.58 -25.31 22.07
C ASP A 544 3.18 -26.80 22.13
N ASP A 545 3.80 -27.65 21.29
CA ASP A 545 3.64 -29.10 21.26
C ASP A 545 4.41 -29.83 22.41
N GLY A 546 5.15 -29.10 23.24
CA GLY A 546 5.96 -29.66 24.34
C GLY A 546 7.21 -30.43 23.90
N LYS A 547 7.61 -30.33 22.62
CA LYS A 547 8.83 -30.99 22.08
C LYS A 547 10.11 -30.22 22.41
N LEU A 548 9.97 -28.91 22.65
CA LEU A 548 11.03 -28.04 23.16
C LEU A 548 10.53 -27.27 24.38
N THR A 549 11.45 -26.83 25.20
CA THR A 549 11.19 -25.90 26.31
C THR A 549 11.76 -24.53 25.97
N ALA A 550 11.16 -23.46 26.52
CA ALA A 550 11.68 -22.10 26.38
C ALA A 550 12.09 -21.57 27.77
N PRO A 551 13.35 -21.83 28.25
CA PRO A 551 13.82 -21.27 29.50
C PRO A 551 13.78 -19.74 29.49
N LYS A 552 13.64 -19.12 30.69
CA LYS A 552 13.67 -17.66 30.81
C LYS A 552 14.96 -17.10 30.22
N ARG A 553 14.84 -15.97 29.54
CA ARG A 553 15.98 -15.23 29.02
C ARG A 553 16.65 -14.42 30.13
N ASN A 554 17.96 -14.32 30.06
CA ASN A 554 18.76 -13.36 30.82
C ASN A 554 19.10 -12.19 29.90
N GLY A 555 19.10 -10.95 30.44
CA GLY A 555 19.40 -9.74 29.68
C GLY A 555 18.22 -9.15 28.90
N SER A 556 18.41 -7.92 28.46
CA SER A 556 17.43 -7.16 27.67
C SER A 556 17.56 -7.46 26.18
N VAL A 557 16.43 -7.52 25.47
CA VAL A 557 16.39 -7.77 24.03
C VAL A 557 15.44 -6.84 23.32
N THR A 558 15.83 -6.39 22.13
CA THR A 558 14.92 -5.79 21.15
C THR A 558 14.82 -6.69 19.92
N TYR A 559 13.75 -6.58 19.15
CA TYR A 559 13.55 -7.39 17.95
C TYR A 559 13.40 -6.55 16.69
N HIS A 560 14.25 -6.81 15.71
CA HIS A 560 14.09 -6.26 14.37
C HIS A 560 13.19 -7.17 13.54
N ASP A 561 12.00 -6.71 13.21
CA ASP A 561 11.07 -7.39 12.31
C ASP A 561 11.59 -7.39 10.86
N PRO A 562 11.95 -8.53 10.25
CA PRO A 562 12.30 -8.57 8.83
C PRO A 562 11.08 -8.20 7.98
N CYS A 563 11.25 -7.28 7.02
CA CYS A 563 10.13 -6.75 6.25
C CYS A 563 9.38 -7.83 5.45
N TYR A 564 10.06 -8.79 4.87
CA TYR A 564 9.45 -9.93 4.17
C TYR A 564 8.75 -10.91 5.11
N LEU A 565 9.20 -11.01 6.35
CA LEU A 565 8.52 -11.84 7.35
C LEU A 565 7.29 -11.13 7.91
N ALA A 566 7.47 -9.96 8.49
CA ALA A 566 6.43 -9.27 9.25
C ALA A 566 5.39 -8.55 8.35
N ARG A 567 5.88 -7.73 7.37
CA ARG A 567 4.99 -6.93 6.52
C ARG A 567 4.35 -7.75 5.42
N VAL A 568 5.13 -8.60 4.76
CA VAL A 568 4.68 -9.35 3.58
C VAL A 568 3.93 -10.61 3.99
N ASN A 569 4.51 -11.41 4.88
CA ASN A 569 3.97 -12.72 5.28
C ASN A 569 3.20 -12.69 6.62
N GLY A 570 3.13 -11.55 7.30
CA GLY A 570 2.31 -11.38 8.52
C GLY A 570 2.86 -12.05 9.77
N VAL A 571 4.06 -12.63 9.72
CA VAL A 571 4.70 -13.33 10.82
C VAL A 571 5.47 -12.35 11.69
N HIS A 572 4.90 -11.94 12.79
CA HIS A 572 5.54 -10.98 13.73
C HIS A 572 5.37 -11.36 15.21
N GLN A 573 4.47 -12.29 15.53
CA GLN A 573 4.24 -12.69 16.92
C GLN A 573 5.15 -13.85 17.33
N ALA A 574 5.27 -14.91 16.54
CA ALA A 574 6.07 -16.09 16.87
C ALA A 574 7.54 -15.78 17.23
N PRO A 575 8.26 -14.85 16.55
CA PRO A 575 9.59 -14.45 16.99
C PRO A 575 9.64 -13.84 18.40
N ARG A 576 8.57 -13.10 18.79
CA ARG A 576 8.45 -12.51 20.11
C ARG A 576 8.19 -13.54 21.19
N ASP A 577 7.32 -14.51 20.88
CA ASP A 577 7.00 -15.61 21.79
C ASP A 577 8.25 -16.46 22.06
N LEU A 578 9.07 -16.72 21.04
CA LEU A 578 10.37 -17.37 21.20
C LEU A 578 11.34 -16.59 22.11
N LEU A 579 11.34 -15.27 22.01
CA LEU A 579 12.18 -14.42 22.86
C LEU A 579 11.65 -14.32 24.28
N GLY A 580 10.37 -14.60 24.51
CA GLY A 580 9.69 -14.49 25.80
C GLY A 580 9.39 -13.05 26.22
N ASP A 581 8.90 -12.90 27.44
CA ASP A 581 8.46 -11.61 27.98
C ASP A 581 9.55 -10.54 28.01
N GLY A 582 9.15 -9.26 27.96
CA GLY A 582 10.06 -8.12 28.14
C GLY A 582 10.92 -7.79 26.91
N VAL A 583 10.41 -8.01 25.70
CA VAL A 583 11.03 -7.49 24.48
C VAL A 583 10.85 -5.96 24.44
N SER A 584 11.96 -5.22 24.39
CA SER A 584 11.96 -3.76 24.21
C SER A 584 11.61 -3.43 22.76
N GLU A 585 10.41 -2.94 22.52
CA GLU A 585 9.91 -2.70 21.16
C GLU A 585 10.50 -1.43 20.55
N MET A 586 10.96 -1.51 19.30
CA MET A 586 11.30 -0.35 18.49
C MET A 586 10.03 0.42 18.10
N GLU A 587 10.11 1.70 17.77
CA GLU A 587 8.98 2.51 17.32
C GLU A 587 8.37 1.94 16.04
N GLN A 588 9.21 1.69 15.04
CA GLN A 588 8.78 1.10 13.77
C GLN A 588 8.90 -0.43 13.82
N ARG A 589 7.79 -1.11 14.08
CA ARG A 589 7.72 -2.56 14.31
C ARG A 589 6.57 -3.23 13.58
N ARG A 590 6.60 -4.57 13.56
CA ARG A 590 5.59 -5.43 12.93
C ARG A 590 5.41 -5.06 11.46
N GLU A 591 4.18 -4.88 10.96
CA GLU A 591 3.92 -4.52 9.55
C GLU A 591 4.49 -3.13 9.17
N LYS A 592 4.73 -2.27 10.17
CA LYS A 592 5.30 -0.92 9.96
C LYS A 592 6.82 -0.88 10.15
N THR A 593 7.47 -2.02 10.25
CA THR A 593 8.93 -2.10 10.47
C THR A 593 9.73 -1.27 9.46
N PHE A 594 10.82 -0.67 9.89
CA PHE A 594 11.82 -0.07 9.00
C PHE A 594 12.73 -1.17 8.43
N CYS A 595 13.09 -1.08 7.15
CA CYS A 595 13.92 -2.10 6.48
C CYS A 595 15.37 -2.07 6.97
N CYS A 596 16.02 -3.25 6.99
CA CYS A 596 17.46 -3.36 7.28
C CYS A 596 18.35 -2.88 6.11
N GLY A 597 17.80 -2.74 4.88
CA GLY A 597 18.53 -2.28 3.72
C GLY A 597 18.97 -3.36 2.71
N ALA A 598 18.94 -4.64 3.06
CA ALA A 598 19.47 -5.72 2.22
C ALA A 598 18.61 -6.09 1.00
N GLY A 599 17.28 -5.91 1.10
CA GLY A 599 16.33 -6.35 0.08
C GLY A 599 16.53 -5.67 -1.27
N GLY A 600 15.81 -6.15 -2.31
CA GLY A 600 15.91 -5.60 -3.66
C GLY A 600 17.27 -5.82 -4.33
N GLY A 601 18.01 -6.82 -3.91
CA GLY A 601 19.38 -7.07 -4.38
C GLY A 601 20.42 -6.11 -3.83
N ARG A 602 20.05 -5.19 -2.93
CA ARG A 602 20.97 -4.21 -2.34
C ARG A 602 22.10 -4.84 -1.53
N MET A 603 21.88 -6.05 -0.98
CA MET A 603 22.93 -6.84 -0.32
C MET A 603 24.16 -7.06 -1.21
N TRP A 604 23.99 -7.04 -2.52
CA TRP A 604 25.03 -7.28 -3.53
C TRP A 604 25.53 -5.98 -4.17
N MET A 605 25.13 -4.82 -3.64
CA MET A 605 25.55 -3.51 -4.17
C MET A 605 26.34 -2.76 -3.11
N GLU A 606 27.28 -1.95 -3.57
CA GLU A 606 28.01 -1.03 -2.70
C GLU A 606 27.12 0.15 -2.31
N GLU A 607 27.31 0.67 -1.11
CA GLU A 607 26.58 1.83 -0.58
C GLU A 607 27.55 2.85 0.01
N GLU A 608 27.28 4.13 -0.26
CA GLU A 608 27.95 5.22 0.43
C GLU A 608 27.67 5.17 1.93
N ALA A 609 28.68 5.44 2.74
CA ALA A 609 28.62 5.23 4.18
C ALA A 609 27.54 6.07 4.89
N ASP A 610 27.29 7.29 4.40
CA ASP A 610 26.31 8.24 4.92
C ASP A 610 24.86 7.94 4.47
N GLN A 611 24.68 7.06 3.46
CA GLN A 611 23.37 6.68 2.91
C GLN A 611 22.92 5.26 3.30
N ARG A 612 23.60 4.63 4.25
CA ARG A 612 23.28 3.25 4.65
C ARG A 612 21.98 3.17 5.42
N VAL A 613 21.02 2.48 4.83
CA VAL A 613 19.71 2.20 5.45
C VAL A 613 19.88 1.41 6.76
N SER A 614 20.85 0.50 6.82
CA SER A 614 21.13 -0.33 8.00
C SER A 614 21.51 0.50 9.24
N VAL A 615 22.24 1.59 9.03
CA VAL A 615 22.64 2.49 10.15
C VAL A 615 21.43 3.20 10.76
N LEU A 616 20.47 3.64 9.94
CA LEU A 616 19.24 4.26 10.45
C LEU A 616 18.43 3.27 11.29
N ARG A 617 18.29 2.03 10.81
CA ARG A 617 17.57 0.98 11.54
C ARG A 617 18.30 0.54 12.82
N ALA A 618 19.63 0.42 12.75
CA ALA A 618 20.44 0.07 13.90
C ALA A 618 20.39 1.12 15.00
N ARG A 619 20.35 2.42 14.62
CA ARG A 619 20.19 3.52 15.59
C ARG A 619 18.91 3.37 16.39
N GLU A 620 17.78 3.09 15.76
CA GLU A 620 16.51 2.85 16.43
C GLU A 620 16.58 1.62 17.36
N ALA A 621 17.32 0.57 16.97
CA ALA A 621 17.52 -0.60 17.81
C ALA A 621 18.39 -0.27 19.05
N VAL A 622 19.47 0.47 18.87
CA VAL A 622 20.39 0.89 19.96
C VAL A 622 19.68 1.84 20.94
N GLU A 623 18.83 2.72 20.45
CA GLU A 623 18.03 3.64 21.27
C GLU A 623 17.08 2.92 22.25
N THR A 624 16.75 1.65 22.02
CA THR A 624 15.98 0.83 22.99
C THR A 624 16.76 0.50 24.25
N GLY A 625 18.09 0.65 24.25
CA GLY A 625 18.96 0.28 25.37
C GLY A 625 19.12 -1.23 25.58
N ALA A 626 18.68 -2.06 24.63
CA ALA A 626 18.78 -3.52 24.75
C ALA A 626 20.22 -4.01 24.51
N GLU A 627 20.65 -5.00 25.30
CA GLU A 627 21.94 -5.67 25.16
C GLU A 627 22.00 -6.55 23.92
N THR A 628 20.84 -7.05 23.47
CA THR A 628 20.71 -7.94 22.33
C THR A 628 19.72 -7.39 21.31
N VAL A 629 20.11 -7.36 20.04
CA VAL A 629 19.23 -7.11 18.89
C VAL A 629 18.93 -8.45 18.21
N ALA A 630 17.77 -9.00 18.48
CA ALA A 630 17.33 -10.23 17.86
C ALA A 630 16.78 -9.99 16.45
N VAL A 631 17.04 -10.95 15.53
CA VAL A 631 16.57 -10.94 14.16
C VAL A 631 16.02 -12.34 13.77
N GLY A 632 15.31 -12.43 12.65
CA GLY A 632 14.84 -13.70 12.08
C GLY A 632 15.07 -13.73 10.56
N CYS A 633 16.26 -13.30 10.11
CA CYS A 633 16.62 -13.28 8.70
C CYS A 633 18.15 -13.18 8.55
N PRO A 634 18.78 -14.03 7.74
CA PRO A 634 20.24 -14.02 7.54
C PRO A 634 20.75 -12.68 6.97
N PHE A 635 20.04 -12.05 6.05
CA PHE A 635 20.44 -10.76 5.52
C PHE A 635 20.25 -9.63 6.55
N CYS A 636 19.17 -9.66 7.34
CA CYS A 636 19.01 -8.72 8.45
C CYS A 636 20.10 -8.90 9.50
N LEU A 637 20.54 -10.14 9.76
CA LEU A 637 21.64 -10.44 10.68
C LEU A 637 22.92 -9.71 10.30
N THR A 638 23.32 -9.78 9.03
CA THR A 638 24.49 -9.09 8.49
C THR A 638 24.31 -7.58 8.58
N MET A 639 23.21 -7.05 8.03
CA MET A 639 22.99 -5.60 7.96
C MET A 639 22.87 -4.95 9.33
N MET A 640 22.21 -5.62 10.28
CA MET A 640 22.08 -5.09 11.65
C MET A 640 23.39 -5.19 12.41
N THR A 641 24.19 -6.24 12.20
CA THR A 641 25.53 -6.37 12.79
C THR A 641 26.43 -5.21 12.37
N ASP A 642 26.46 -4.92 11.07
CA ASP A 642 27.26 -3.80 10.52
C ASP A 642 26.71 -2.45 11.00
N GLY A 643 25.37 -2.30 11.02
CA GLY A 643 24.71 -1.08 11.47
C GLY A 643 24.95 -0.77 12.93
N VAL A 644 24.81 -1.75 13.84
CA VAL A 644 25.06 -1.61 15.29
C VAL A 644 26.51 -1.24 15.55
N LYS A 645 27.45 -1.89 14.86
CA LYS A 645 28.87 -1.54 14.91
C LYS A 645 29.13 -0.12 14.41
N SER A 646 28.48 0.30 13.34
CA SER A 646 28.60 1.67 12.81
C SER A 646 28.02 2.72 13.75
N CYS A 647 27.07 2.35 14.62
CA CYS A 647 26.54 3.21 15.70
C CYS A 647 27.46 3.26 16.95
N GLY A 648 28.58 2.52 16.96
CA GLY A 648 29.49 2.45 18.12
C GLY A 648 28.90 1.73 19.33
N SER A 649 27.95 0.82 19.14
CA SER A 649 27.29 0.06 20.22
C SER A 649 27.87 -1.34 20.34
N ASP A 650 27.95 -1.83 21.58
CA ASP A 650 28.38 -3.19 21.92
C ASP A 650 27.22 -4.20 21.92
N ALA A 651 26.00 -3.79 21.56
CA ALA A 651 24.84 -4.68 21.51
C ALA A 651 25.10 -5.87 20.58
N VAL A 652 24.78 -7.06 21.03
CA VAL A 652 24.99 -8.30 20.28
C VAL A 652 23.84 -8.51 19.31
N VAL A 653 24.14 -8.75 18.02
CA VAL A 653 23.10 -9.11 17.04
C VAL A 653 23.08 -10.62 16.86
N GLU A 654 21.93 -11.26 17.12
CA GLU A 654 21.75 -12.70 17.00
C GLU A 654 20.38 -13.10 16.43
N ASP A 655 20.30 -14.30 15.86
CA ASP A 655 19.03 -14.84 15.40
C ASP A 655 18.20 -15.39 16.59
N VAL A 656 16.87 -15.36 16.46
CA VAL A 656 15.95 -15.91 17.48
C VAL A 656 16.25 -17.39 17.80
N ALA A 657 16.70 -18.15 16.80
CA ALA A 657 17.08 -19.55 16.99
C ALA A 657 18.37 -19.70 17.78
N GLU A 658 19.37 -18.82 17.58
CA GLU A 658 20.59 -18.80 18.39
C GLU A 658 20.28 -18.46 19.86
N ASN A 659 19.40 -17.46 20.07
CA ASN A 659 18.95 -17.09 21.40
C ASN A 659 18.28 -18.28 22.13
N LEU A 660 17.37 -18.99 21.44
CA LEU A 660 16.72 -20.16 22.01
C LEU A 660 17.72 -21.29 22.29
N ALA A 661 18.62 -21.60 21.34
CA ALA A 661 19.63 -22.66 21.50
C ALA A 661 20.55 -22.39 22.70
N LYS A 662 21.04 -21.16 22.85
CA LYS A 662 21.84 -20.73 24.02
C LYS A 662 21.11 -20.95 25.34
N ARG A 663 19.83 -20.61 25.42
CA ARG A 663 19.02 -20.81 26.63
C ARG A 663 18.82 -22.30 26.95
N LEU A 664 18.87 -23.16 25.96
CA LEU A 664 18.78 -24.63 26.08
C LEU A 664 20.14 -25.30 26.30
N GLY A 665 21.25 -24.56 26.32
CA GLY A 665 22.61 -25.10 26.49
C GLY A 665 23.12 -25.88 25.28
N LEU A 666 22.68 -25.54 24.05
CA LEU A 666 22.99 -26.24 22.81
C LEU A 666 24.11 -25.57 22.01
#